data_9ca5970a04e7e254112aada83257c189
#
_entry.id   9ca5970a04e7e254112aada83257c189
#
_cell.length_a   1.000
_cell.length_b   1.000
_cell.length_c   1.000
_cell.angle_alpha   90.00
_cell.angle_beta   90.00
_cell.angle_gamma   90.00
#
_symmetry.space_group_name_H-M   'P 1'
#
loop_
_entity.id
_entity.type
_entity.pdbx_description
1 polymer ?
#
loop_
_entity_poly.entity_id
_entity_poly.type
_entity_poly.pdbx_seq_one_letter_code
_entity_poly.pdbx_strand_id
1 'polypeptide(L)'
;MSKPVITISGHYKSLVLSHENLFTYTERRQLKLQLASCFKLQNFSSEQVRAFMQLKIAIVDALLNEVGLGKAAVISVLFQDFITQKYISVEELEKTFSTNISAITKGLIRVRELYERNTSLETENFRKLLLTFAEDVRVILIIIATQLQKMRTLDAEPENMRMQVARESSFLYAPLAHRMGLYKIKTELEDLSLKHTNRDVYKEIAHKLNESKRSRDIYIHEFISPLKEKLNELGCTFEIKGRTKSIHSIYNKIKKQNTPFENIYDLFAIRVVFDVPLEKEKAACWQAYSIVADMYQPNPKRLRDWLSIPKSNGYESLHTTVLGPQNKWVEVQIRTVRMDEVAEKGLAAHWKYKGIKGESGMDEWLKNIREILENPDLNALDFMDEFKLNLYDKEVFVFTPNGDLHKLPKGATALDFAFSIHSGLGCKCVGAKVNGKNMPIKYELNNGDQVEVLTSPTQKPNQSWLQVVTTSKAKNKIRQALKEVEFKDAELGRETLVRRFKNWKIELDEGKLSRLAKKKGFKTVSDFYQELAREKLDVLAMRDAYLDLDKKDLNPDMVEMRSAEGFSKEKHGRESDNKEDVLVIGQDLKNVDFKLSKCCNPIYGDDVFGFVAVTGGIKIHRTDCPNAPQMIERFNYRIVKAKWSGKSIGSQYPITLRIVGHDDIGIVTNVTSLISKEKNITLRSISVDTNAGLFQGNLTIMVSDNKDLEQIIKKIKLVKGVKNVSRS
;
A
#
# COMPACT_ATOMS: atom_id res chain seq x y z
N MET A 1 -43.68 10.88 -23.34
CA MET A 1 -42.20 10.67 -23.26
C MET A 1 -41.51 12.01 -23.38
N SER A 2 -41.18 12.68 -22.28
CA SER A 2 -40.42 13.93 -22.25
C SER A 2 -39.01 13.69 -22.74
N LYS A 3 -38.59 14.41 -23.76
CA LYS A 3 -37.31 14.21 -24.45
C LYS A 3 -36.13 14.39 -23.49
N PRO A 4 -35.21 13.43 -23.32
CA PRO A 4 -34.03 13.52 -22.45
C PRO A 4 -33.14 14.75 -22.75
N VAL A 5 -33.26 15.32 -23.94
CA VAL A 5 -32.53 16.52 -24.40
C VAL A 5 -32.87 17.78 -23.59
N ILE A 6 -34.09 17.92 -23.03
CA ILE A 6 -34.49 19.11 -22.25
C ILE A 6 -33.86 19.11 -20.87
N THR A 7 -33.78 17.94 -20.25
CA THR A 7 -33.17 17.75 -18.89
C THR A 7 -31.66 17.97 -18.92
N ILE A 8 -30.97 17.47 -19.95
CA ILE A 8 -29.56 17.70 -20.18
C ILE A 8 -29.23 19.17 -20.33
N SER A 9 -30.09 19.95 -21.03
CA SER A 9 -29.83 21.36 -21.31
C SER A 9 -29.75 22.22 -20.03
N GLY A 10 -30.56 21.94 -19.01
CA GLY A 10 -30.56 22.70 -17.75
C GLY A 10 -29.29 22.44 -16.94
N HIS A 11 -28.96 21.17 -16.66
CA HIS A 11 -27.77 20.80 -15.90
C HIS A 11 -26.45 21.05 -16.64
N TYR A 12 -26.46 20.89 -17.98
CA TYR A 12 -25.34 21.26 -18.82
C TYR A 12 -25.06 22.75 -18.79
N LYS A 13 -26.12 23.59 -18.82
CA LYS A 13 -25.98 25.05 -18.67
C LYS A 13 -25.38 25.41 -17.32
N SER A 14 -25.82 24.78 -16.23
CA SER A 14 -25.22 24.96 -14.90
C SER A 14 -23.73 24.69 -14.89
N LEU A 15 -23.30 23.54 -15.44
CA LEU A 15 -21.91 23.18 -15.54
C LEU A 15 -21.07 24.18 -16.36
N VAL A 16 -21.60 24.65 -17.48
CA VAL A 16 -20.91 25.57 -18.40
C VAL A 16 -20.91 27.01 -17.88
N LEU A 17 -22.02 27.48 -17.29
CA LEU A 17 -22.14 28.85 -16.77
C LEU A 17 -21.27 29.05 -15.51
N SER A 18 -21.16 28.03 -14.69
CA SER A 18 -20.25 28.06 -13.49
C SER A 18 -18.77 28.18 -13.88
N HIS A 19 -18.41 27.82 -15.14
CA HIS A 19 -17.03 27.77 -15.59
C HIS A 19 -16.86 28.23 -17.04
N GLU A 20 -17.37 29.45 -17.35
CA GLU A 20 -17.44 30.00 -18.73
C GLU A 20 -16.11 30.02 -19.48
N ASN A 21 -15.00 30.21 -18.79
CA ASN A 21 -13.68 30.30 -19.41
C ASN A 21 -12.99 28.94 -19.63
N LEU A 22 -13.58 27.82 -19.19
CA LEU A 22 -12.93 26.51 -19.27
C LEU A 22 -12.95 25.90 -20.66
N PHE A 23 -14.05 26.13 -21.42
CA PHE A 23 -14.28 25.54 -22.73
C PHE A 23 -14.54 26.60 -23.77
N THR A 24 -13.99 26.43 -24.97
CA THR A 24 -14.34 27.20 -26.14
C THR A 24 -15.80 26.92 -26.61
N TYR A 25 -16.36 27.77 -27.40
CA TYR A 25 -17.74 27.59 -27.95
C TYR A 25 -17.88 26.25 -28.70
N THR A 26 -16.89 25.90 -29.51
CA THR A 26 -16.86 24.64 -30.27
C THR A 26 -16.80 23.42 -29.35
N GLU A 27 -15.94 23.45 -28.33
CA GLU A 27 -15.84 22.38 -27.33
C GLU A 27 -17.12 22.22 -26.51
N ARG A 28 -17.77 23.31 -26.14
CA ARG A 28 -19.06 23.25 -25.45
C ARG A 28 -20.13 22.55 -26.31
N ARG A 29 -20.19 22.87 -27.60
CA ARG A 29 -21.12 22.21 -28.52
C ARG A 29 -20.83 20.72 -28.67
N GLN A 30 -19.56 20.34 -28.83
CA GLN A 30 -19.12 18.94 -28.93
C GLN A 30 -19.43 18.16 -27.64
N LEU A 31 -19.09 18.72 -26.48
CA LEU A 31 -19.36 18.11 -25.18
C LEU A 31 -20.85 17.81 -24.98
N LYS A 32 -21.73 18.79 -25.34
CA LYS A 32 -23.17 18.62 -25.28
C LYS A 32 -23.69 17.52 -26.20
N LEU A 33 -23.19 17.46 -27.44
CA LEU A 33 -23.59 16.44 -28.42
C LEU A 33 -23.15 15.04 -27.98
N GLN A 34 -21.93 14.89 -27.54
CA GLN A 34 -21.40 13.60 -27.07
C GLN A 34 -22.15 13.08 -25.83
N LEU A 35 -22.38 13.93 -24.82
CA LEU A 35 -23.19 13.55 -23.65
C LEU A 35 -24.61 13.15 -24.04
N ALA A 36 -25.25 13.91 -24.91
CA ALA A 36 -26.60 13.60 -25.38
C ALA A 36 -26.67 12.28 -26.14
N SER A 37 -25.66 11.96 -26.95
CA SER A 37 -25.51 10.66 -27.63
C SER A 37 -25.36 9.50 -26.63
N CYS A 38 -24.48 9.63 -25.66
CA CYS A 38 -24.27 8.61 -24.62
C CYS A 38 -25.54 8.33 -23.82
N PHE A 39 -26.26 9.37 -23.36
CA PHE A 39 -27.50 9.19 -22.62
C PHE A 39 -28.61 8.55 -23.47
N LYS A 40 -28.67 8.86 -24.77
CA LYS A 40 -29.62 8.23 -25.70
C LYS A 40 -29.30 6.74 -25.89
N LEU A 41 -28.04 6.39 -26.06
CA LEU A 41 -27.61 4.99 -26.23
C LEU A 41 -27.91 4.15 -24.97
N GLN A 42 -27.82 4.76 -23.80
CA GLN A 42 -28.07 4.10 -22.52
C GLN A 42 -29.56 4.02 -22.13
N ASN A 43 -30.46 4.66 -22.91
CA ASN A 43 -31.88 4.77 -22.62
C ASN A 43 -32.21 5.30 -21.22
N PHE A 44 -31.39 6.23 -20.71
CA PHE A 44 -31.61 6.82 -19.40
C PHE A 44 -32.95 7.57 -19.33
N SER A 45 -33.70 7.35 -18.25
CA SER A 45 -34.85 8.18 -17.90
C SER A 45 -34.40 9.61 -17.55
N SER A 46 -35.29 10.56 -17.60
CA SER A 46 -35.01 11.96 -17.23
C SER A 46 -34.51 12.08 -15.79
N GLU A 47 -34.99 11.22 -14.89
CA GLU A 47 -34.59 11.21 -13.48
C GLU A 47 -33.17 10.64 -13.32
N GLN A 48 -32.85 9.58 -14.03
CA GLN A 48 -31.51 9.01 -14.05
C GLN A 48 -30.46 9.98 -14.62
N VAL A 49 -30.80 10.68 -15.72
CA VAL A 49 -29.95 11.76 -16.28
C VAL A 49 -29.73 12.86 -15.24
N ARG A 50 -30.78 13.25 -14.51
CA ARG A 50 -30.68 14.26 -13.47
C ARG A 50 -29.77 13.86 -12.35
N ALA A 51 -29.96 12.67 -11.78
CA ALA A 51 -29.13 12.14 -10.71
C ALA A 51 -27.65 12.00 -11.13
N PHE A 52 -27.40 11.44 -12.32
CA PHE A 52 -26.06 11.33 -12.90
C PHE A 52 -25.38 12.70 -13.03
N MET A 53 -26.06 13.66 -13.65
CA MET A 53 -25.52 15.01 -13.87
C MET A 53 -25.26 15.74 -12.55
N GLN A 54 -26.16 15.65 -11.57
CA GLN A 54 -25.96 16.26 -10.24
C GLN A 54 -24.69 15.73 -9.56
N LEU A 55 -24.47 14.41 -9.56
CA LEU A 55 -23.25 13.80 -9.01
C LEU A 55 -22.01 14.27 -9.77
N LYS A 56 -22.05 14.25 -11.11
CA LYS A 56 -20.89 14.65 -11.92
C LYS A 56 -20.57 16.14 -11.79
N ILE A 57 -21.56 17.00 -11.69
CA ILE A 57 -21.38 18.44 -11.45
C ILE A 57 -20.69 18.65 -10.08
N ALA A 58 -21.15 17.98 -9.03
CA ALA A 58 -20.54 18.09 -7.72
C ALA A 58 -19.05 17.65 -7.71
N ILE A 59 -18.73 16.58 -8.44
CA ILE A 59 -17.33 16.15 -8.60
C ILE A 59 -16.53 17.17 -9.41
N VAL A 60 -17.10 17.71 -10.50
CA VAL A 60 -16.44 18.71 -11.35
C VAL A 60 -16.19 20.00 -10.57
N ASP A 61 -17.14 20.46 -9.78
CA ASP A 61 -16.96 21.62 -8.91
C ASP A 61 -15.82 21.42 -7.91
N ALA A 62 -15.71 20.24 -7.29
CA ALA A 62 -14.59 19.91 -6.41
C ALA A 62 -13.25 19.89 -7.19
N LEU A 63 -13.23 19.32 -8.40
CA LEU A 63 -12.03 19.26 -9.23
C LEU A 63 -11.53 20.66 -9.62
N LEU A 64 -12.43 21.56 -10.02
CA LEU A 64 -12.04 22.89 -10.50
C LEU A 64 -11.75 23.86 -9.35
N ASN A 65 -12.61 23.90 -8.33
CA ASN A 65 -12.55 24.91 -7.28
C ASN A 65 -11.68 24.49 -6.09
N GLU A 66 -11.70 23.19 -5.71
CA GLU A 66 -11.01 22.72 -4.52
C GLU A 66 -9.67 22.05 -4.87
N VAL A 67 -9.57 21.32 -5.98
CA VAL A 67 -8.33 20.67 -6.42
C VAL A 67 -7.55 21.55 -7.40
N GLY A 68 -8.22 22.28 -8.30
CA GLY A 68 -7.59 23.15 -9.28
C GLY A 68 -7.18 22.43 -10.57
N LEU A 69 -7.79 21.27 -10.90
CA LEU A 69 -7.57 20.58 -12.17
C LEU A 69 -8.35 21.25 -13.30
N GLY A 70 -7.85 21.08 -14.53
CA GLY A 70 -8.42 21.71 -15.71
C GLY A 70 -9.33 20.80 -16.55
N LYS A 71 -9.61 21.27 -17.76
CA LYS A 71 -10.53 20.71 -18.76
C LYS A 71 -10.41 19.21 -18.99
N ALA A 72 -9.19 18.67 -19.11
CA ALA A 72 -8.95 17.26 -19.38
C ALA A 72 -9.52 16.35 -18.27
N ALA A 73 -9.36 16.73 -17.00
CA ALA A 73 -9.91 16.00 -15.87
C ALA A 73 -11.44 16.01 -15.87
N VAL A 74 -12.05 17.16 -16.19
CA VAL A 74 -13.52 17.33 -16.28
C VAL A 74 -14.09 16.39 -17.33
N ILE A 75 -13.53 16.38 -18.54
CA ILE A 75 -13.98 15.52 -19.63
C ILE A 75 -13.83 14.04 -19.25
N SER A 76 -12.69 13.66 -18.68
CA SER A 76 -12.44 12.28 -18.25
C SER A 76 -13.47 11.80 -17.22
N VAL A 77 -13.83 12.62 -16.23
CA VAL A 77 -14.85 12.29 -15.22
C VAL A 77 -16.24 12.18 -15.79
N LEU A 78 -16.59 13.03 -16.73
CA LEU A 78 -17.91 13.00 -17.38
C LEU A 78 -18.12 11.75 -18.22
N PHE A 79 -17.08 11.27 -18.91
CA PHE A 79 -17.19 10.17 -19.86
C PHE A 79 -16.71 8.80 -19.35
N GLN A 80 -16.00 8.72 -18.22
CA GLN A 80 -15.45 7.44 -17.72
C GLN A 80 -16.49 6.32 -17.62
N ASP A 81 -17.73 6.62 -17.16
CA ASP A 81 -18.78 5.61 -17.00
C ASP A 81 -19.28 5.10 -18.33
N PHE A 82 -19.44 5.99 -19.32
CA PHE A 82 -19.86 5.65 -20.67
C PHE A 82 -18.83 4.82 -21.42
N ILE A 83 -17.53 5.06 -21.16
CA ILE A 83 -16.45 4.26 -21.73
C ILE A 83 -16.40 2.88 -21.09
N THR A 84 -16.52 2.79 -19.76
CA THR A 84 -16.56 1.51 -19.05
C THR A 84 -17.69 0.61 -19.58
N GLN A 85 -18.83 1.22 -19.92
CA GLN A 85 -20.00 0.55 -20.48
C GLN A 85 -19.95 0.42 -22.02
N LYS A 86 -18.84 0.81 -22.67
CA LYS A 86 -18.59 0.71 -24.11
C LYS A 86 -19.57 1.53 -25.00
N TYR A 87 -20.16 2.60 -24.50
CA TYR A 87 -20.99 3.51 -25.30
C TYR A 87 -20.19 4.52 -26.12
N ILE A 88 -18.94 4.77 -25.72
CA ILE A 88 -17.96 5.60 -26.43
C ILE A 88 -16.58 5.01 -26.20
N SER A 89 -15.68 5.10 -27.17
CA SER A 89 -14.30 4.63 -27.03
C SER A 89 -13.36 5.75 -26.55
N VAL A 90 -12.21 5.36 -25.98
CA VAL A 90 -11.17 6.31 -25.57
C VAL A 90 -10.61 7.03 -26.80
N GLU A 91 -10.48 6.32 -27.92
CA GLU A 91 -9.97 6.84 -29.20
C GLU A 91 -10.89 7.89 -29.80
N GLU A 92 -12.20 7.77 -29.62
CA GLU A 92 -13.17 8.80 -30.03
C GLU A 92 -13.04 10.08 -29.22
N LEU A 93 -12.85 9.95 -27.89
CA LEU A 93 -12.60 11.12 -27.03
C LEU A 93 -11.27 11.80 -27.36
N GLU A 94 -10.24 11.01 -27.63
CA GLU A 94 -8.91 11.51 -28.01
C GLU A 94 -8.94 12.31 -29.30
N LYS A 95 -9.65 11.82 -30.31
CA LYS A 95 -9.88 12.54 -31.59
C LYS A 95 -10.69 13.82 -31.40
N THR A 96 -11.67 13.80 -30.51
CA THR A 96 -12.59 14.91 -30.31
C THR A 96 -12.02 16.04 -29.45
N PHE A 97 -11.24 15.71 -28.43
CA PHE A 97 -10.82 16.68 -27.41
C PHE A 97 -9.31 16.85 -27.27
N SER A 98 -8.57 15.81 -26.93
CA SER A 98 -7.08 15.78 -26.94
C SER A 98 -6.50 14.46 -26.41
N THR A 99 -5.22 14.18 -26.72
CA THR A 99 -4.48 13.00 -26.25
C THR A 99 -4.31 12.92 -24.71
N ASN A 100 -4.25 14.09 -24.05
CA ASN A 100 -4.15 14.15 -22.58
C ASN A 100 -5.35 13.54 -21.84
N ILE A 101 -6.50 13.46 -22.47
CA ILE A 101 -7.73 12.89 -21.90
C ILE A 101 -7.64 11.37 -21.86
N SER A 102 -7.05 10.79 -22.90
CA SER A 102 -6.87 9.34 -23.05
C SER A 102 -6.11 8.74 -21.87
N ALA A 103 -4.97 9.34 -21.49
CA ALA A 103 -4.13 8.85 -20.39
C ALA A 103 -4.89 8.88 -19.05
N ILE A 104 -5.55 10.00 -18.72
CA ILE A 104 -6.34 10.13 -17.50
C ILE A 104 -7.48 9.12 -17.48
N THR A 105 -8.22 9.01 -18.57
CA THR A 105 -9.39 8.13 -18.65
C THR A 105 -9.02 6.67 -18.53
N LYS A 106 -7.94 6.23 -19.20
CA LYS A 106 -7.39 4.86 -19.04
C LYS A 106 -7.00 4.57 -17.60
N GLY A 107 -6.37 5.52 -16.91
CA GLY A 107 -6.04 5.42 -15.49
C GLY A 107 -7.28 5.26 -14.61
N LEU A 108 -8.32 6.07 -14.82
CA LEU A 108 -9.57 6.00 -14.06
C LEU A 108 -10.30 4.66 -14.27
N ILE A 109 -10.32 4.15 -15.50
CA ILE A 109 -10.93 2.85 -15.81
C ILE A 109 -10.19 1.72 -15.11
N ARG A 110 -8.85 1.68 -15.17
CA ARG A 110 -8.04 0.68 -14.47
C ARG A 110 -8.32 0.67 -12.96
N VAL A 111 -8.41 1.84 -12.35
CA VAL A 111 -8.74 1.95 -10.93
C VAL A 111 -10.10 1.37 -10.64
N ARG A 112 -11.12 1.70 -11.43
CA ARG A 112 -12.47 1.16 -11.28
C ARG A 112 -12.53 -0.36 -11.42
N GLU A 113 -11.89 -0.93 -12.43
CA GLU A 113 -11.80 -2.39 -12.61
C GLU A 113 -11.16 -3.10 -11.42
N LEU A 114 -10.18 -2.46 -10.76
CA LEU A 114 -9.58 -2.99 -9.55
C LEU A 114 -10.55 -3.02 -8.37
N TYR A 115 -11.42 -2.01 -8.25
CA TYR A 115 -12.47 -1.98 -7.22
C TYR A 115 -13.61 -2.96 -7.48
N GLU A 116 -14.05 -3.13 -8.73
CA GLU A 116 -15.15 -4.03 -9.09
C GLU A 116 -14.80 -5.51 -8.91
N ARG A 117 -13.54 -5.89 -9.10
CA ARG A 117 -13.06 -7.26 -8.97
C ARG A 117 -12.90 -7.75 -7.54
N ASN A 118 -12.82 -6.85 -6.54
CA ASN A 118 -12.52 -7.24 -5.15
C ASN A 118 -13.14 -6.29 -4.13
N THR A 119 -13.95 -6.84 -3.26
CA THR A 119 -14.60 -6.12 -2.13
C THR A 119 -13.68 -5.95 -0.91
N SER A 120 -12.50 -6.57 -0.88
CA SER A 120 -11.52 -6.44 0.20
C SER A 120 -10.27 -5.71 -0.26
N LEU A 121 -9.73 -4.84 0.59
CA LEU A 121 -8.41 -4.21 0.45
C LEU A 121 -7.29 -5.26 0.60
N GLU A 122 -7.32 -6.32 -0.21
CA GLU A 122 -6.22 -7.26 -0.27
C GLU A 122 -4.97 -6.54 -0.78
N THR A 123 -3.84 -6.82 -0.19
CA THR A 123 -2.57 -6.10 -0.39
C THR A 123 -2.13 -6.05 -1.85
N GLU A 124 -2.42 -7.10 -2.61
CA GLU A 124 -2.07 -7.17 -4.04
C GLU A 124 -2.88 -6.17 -4.88
N ASN A 125 -4.15 -5.96 -4.57
CA ASN A 125 -5.00 -5.00 -5.27
C ASN A 125 -4.67 -3.56 -4.90
N PHE A 126 -4.34 -3.32 -3.64
CA PHE A 126 -3.83 -2.05 -3.17
C PHE A 126 -2.51 -1.67 -3.88
N ARG A 127 -1.61 -2.65 -4.06
CA ARG A 127 -0.38 -2.50 -4.82
C ARG A 127 -0.64 -2.10 -6.28
N LYS A 128 -1.57 -2.78 -6.98
CA LYS A 128 -1.97 -2.45 -8.36
C LYS A 128 -2.60 -1.06 -8.48
N LEU A 129 -3.42 -0.68 -7.49
CA LEU A 129 -4.01 0.66 -7.41
C LEU A 129 -2.92 1.74 -7.35
N LEU A 130 -1.94 1.56 -6.48
CA LEU A 130 -0.83 2.49 -6.33
C LEU A 130 0.07 2.56 -7.57
N LEU A 131 0.28 1.44 -8.29
CA LEU A 131 0.99 1.44 -9.57
C LEU A 131 0.28 2.30 -10.61
N THR A 132 -1.06 2.21 -10.69
CA THR A 132 -1.85 3.06 -11.58
C THR A 132 -1.71 4.55 -11.20
N PHE A 133 -1.63 4.85 -9.91
CA PHE A 133 -1.40 6.21 -9.42
C PHE A 133 -0.01 6.75 -9.82
N ALA A 134 0.99 5.89 -9.85
CA ALA A 134 2.35 6.30 -10.23
C ALA A 134 2.50 6.62 -11.74
N GLU A 135 1.54 6.21 -12.59
CA GLU A 135 1.53 6.53 -14.02
C GLU A 135 1.06 7.97 -14.28
N ASP A 136 0.01 8.43 -13.60
CA ASP A 136 -0.51 9.80 -13.76
C ASP A 136 -1.12 10.33 -12.45
N VAL A 137 -0.48 11.32 -11.87
CA VAL A 137 -0.89 11.95 -10.59
C VAL A 137 -2.28 12.57 -10.67
N ARG A 138 -2.73 13.02 -11.85
CA ARG A 138 -4.08 13.59 -12.02
C ARG A 138 -5.17 12.58 -11.70
N VAL A 139 -4.91 11.29 -11.93
CA VAL A 139 -5.84 10.22 -11.57
C VAL A 139 -6.05 10.17 -10.06
N ILE A 140 -4.99 10.31 -9.27
CA ILE A 140 -5.08 10.37 -7.79
C ILE A 140 -5.98 11.53 -7.36
N LEU A 141 -5.72 12.72 -7.91
CA LEU A 141 -6.45 13.94 -7.57
C LEU A 141 -7.94 13.81 -7.89
N ILE A 142 -8.29 13.21 -9.04
CA ILE A 142 -9.69 12.96 -9.44
C ILE A 142 -10.37 12.00 -8.48
N ILE A 143 -9.68 10.93 -8.08
CA ILE A 143 -10.24 9.91 -7.18
C ILE A 143 -10.46 10.51 -5.78
N ILE A 144 -9.51 11.33 -5.28
CA ILE A 144 -9.68 12.04 -4.01
C ILE A 144 -10.92 12.95 -4.06
N ALA A 145 -11.12 13.71 -5.12
CA ALA A 145 -12.30 14.56 -5.30
C ALA A 145 -13.60 13.74 -5.38
N THR A 146 -13.57 12.62 -6.09
CA THR A 146 -14.72 11.70 -6.19
C THR A 146 -15.05 11.10 -4.81
N GLN A 147 -14.04 10.67 -4.05
CA GLN A 147 -14.24 10.14 -2.72
C GLN A 147 -14.76 11.20 -1.74
N LEU A 148 -14.29 12.44 -1.86
CA LEU A 148 -14.80 13.56 -1.06
C LEU A 148 -16.31 13.75 -1.29
N GLN A 149 -16.78 13.76 -2.55
CA GLN A 149 -18.19 13.87 -2.85
C GLN A 149 -19.00 12.67 -2.34
N LYS A 150 -18.46 11.46 -2.45
CA LYS A 150 -19.06 10.26 -1.87
C LYS A 150 -19.21 10.39 -0.34
N MET A 151 -18.19 10.90 0.34
CA MET A 151 -18.22 11.13 1.79
C MET A 151 -19.24 12.22 2.19
N ARG A 152 -19.39 13.28 1.41
CA ARG A 152 -20.39 14.34 1.63
C ARG A 152 -21.84 13.85 1.53
N THR A 153 -22.09 12.83 0.71
CA THR A 153 -23.43 12.25 0.49
C THR A 153 -23.66 10.94 1.27
N LEU A 154 -22.71 10.52 2.08
CA LEU A 154 -22.68 9.20 2.70
C LEU A 154 -23.79 8.96 3.74
N ASP A 155 -24.40 10.01 4.28
CA ASP A 155 -25.50 9.89 5.27
C ASP A 155 -26.73 9.11 4.72
N ALA A 156 -26.92 9.09 3.40
CA ALA A 156 -28.03 8.38 2.74
C ALA A 156 -27.80 6.86 2.61
N GLU A 157 -26.58 6.39 2.82
CA GLU A 157 -26.21 4.99 2.63
C GLU A 157 -26.46 4.13 3.90
N PRO A 158 -26.63 2.80 3.76
CA PRO A 158 -26.73 1.88 4.89
C PRO A 158 -25.50 1.95 5.83
N GLU A 159 -25.68 1.67 7.11
CA GLU A 159 -24.64 1.84 8.13
C GLU A 159 -23.36 1.04 7.85
N ASN A 160 -23.48 -0.22 7.43
CA ASN A 160 -22.35 -1.07 7.08
C ASN A 160 -21.51 -0.44 5.95
N MET A 161 -22.17 0.11 4.94
CA MET A 161 -21.52 0.79 3.82
C MET A 161 -20.88 2.11 4.25
N ARG A 162 -21.58 2.89 5.11
CA ARG A 162 -21.00 4.11 5.68
C ARG A 162 -19.70 3.84 6.43
N MET A 163 -19.70 2.82 7.29
CA MET A 163 -18.53 2.42 8.07
C MET A 163 -17.36 1.98 7.20
N GLN A 164 -17.63 1.19 6.16
CA GLN A 164 -16.61 0.73 5.23
C GLN A 164 -15.96 1.90 4.48
N VAL A 165 -16.78 2.75 3.85
CA VAL A 165 -16.33 3.90 3.06
C VAL A 165 -15.58 4.92 3.94
N ALA A 166 -16.03 5.15 5.17
CA ALA A 166 -15.39 6.05 6.12
C ALA A 166 -14.01 5.54 6.57
N ARG A 167 -13.88 4.23 6.85
CA ARG A 167 -12.59 3.61 7.19
C ARG A 167 -11.62 3.68 6.03
N GLU A 168 -12.08 3.39 4.81
CA GLU A 168 -11.28 3.50 3.60
C GLU A 168 -10.81 4.94 3.37
N SER A 169 -11.68 5.93 3.56
CA SER A 169 -11.34 7.35 3.44
C SER A 169 -10.28 7.77 4.46
N SER A 170 -10.41 7.36 5.71
CA SER A 170 -9.44 7.66 6.76
C SER A 170 -8.09 6.99 6.52
N PHE A 171 -8.09 5.75 6.03
CA PHE A 171 -6.90 4.94 5.88
C PHE A 171 -6.09 5.27 4.61
N LEU A 172 -6.78 5.53 3.48
CA LEU A 172 -6.16 5.70 2.16
C LEU A 172 -6.24 7.13 1.64
N TYR A 173 -7.47 7.68 1.53
CA TYR A 173 -7.66 8.93 0.80
C TYR A 173 -7.24 10.18 1.57
N ALA A 174 -7.44 10.24 2.88
CA ALA A 174 -6.98 11.38 3.67
C ALA A 174 -5.44 11.47 3.73
N PRO A 175 -4.67 10.38 3.90
CA PRO A 175 -3.21 10.39 3.76
C PRO A 175 -2.74 10.76 2.35
N LEU A 176 -3.39 10.27 1.29
CA LEU A 176 -3.07 10.66 -0.08
C LEU A 176 -3.32 12.14 -0.31
N ALA A 177 -4.46 12.68 0.15
CA ALA A 177 -4.76 14.10 0.08
C ALA A 177 -3.72 14.94 0.84
N HIS A 178 -3.26 14.48 2.00
CA HIS A 178 -2.15 15.12 2.73
C HIS A 178 -0.87 15.17 1.90
N ARG A 179 -0.49 14.06 1.27
CA ARG A 179 0.72 13.97 0.45
C ARG A 179 0.64 14.84 -0.80
N MET A 180 -0.55 14.93 -1.41
CA MET A 180 -0.82 15.82 -2.56
C MET A 180 -0.92 17.32 -2.16
N GLY A 181 -0.78 17.67 -0.87
CA GLY A 181 -0.89 19.04 -0.39
C GLY A 181 -2.34 19.55 -0.27
N LEU A 182 -3.35 18.71 -0.49
CA LEU A 182 -4.77 19.06 -0.41
C LEU A 182 -5.25 19.11 1.04
N TYR A 183 -4.72 20.03 1.83
CA TYR A 183 -4.94 20.05 3.29
C TYR A 183 -6.39 20.29 3.69
N LYS A 184 -7.16 21.08 2.90
CA LYS A 184 -8.58 21.30 3.12
C LYS A 184 -9.37 20.01 2.93
N ILE A 185 -9.16 19.33 1.81
CA ILE A 185 -9.83 18.06 1.49
C ILE A 185 -9.44 16.96 2.50
N LYS A 186 -8.16 16.86 2.84
CA LYS A 186 -7.66 15.95 3.87
C LYS A 186 -8.40 16.14 5.18
N THR A 187 -8.53 17.39 5.63
CA THR A 187 -9.18 17.73 6.89
C THR A 187 -10.67 17.37 6.86
N GLU A 188 -11.35 17.65 5.76
CA GLU A 188 -12.77 17.32 5.59
C GLU A 188 -13.01 15.80 5.53
N LEU A 189 -12.16 15.06 4.81
CA LEU A 189 -12.20 13.58 4.78
C LEU A 189 -12.01 12.97 6.17
N GLU A 190 -11.07 13.49 6.97
CA GLU A 190 -10.86 13.04 8.34
C GLU A 190 -12.04 13.35 9.26
N ASP A 191 -12.61 14.55 9.17
CA ASP A 191 -13.77 14.95 9.96
C ASP A 191 -15.03 14.14 9.60
N LEU A 192 -15.29 13.94 8.30
CA LEU A 192 -16.39 13.09 7.82
C LEU A 192 -16.17 11.61 8.21
N SER A 193 -14.93 11.13 8.14
CA SER A 193 -14.62 9.77 8.58
C SER A 193 -14.90 9.57 10.06
N LEU A 194 -14.49 10.52 10.92
CA LEU A 194 -14.77 10.48 12.35
C LEU A 194 -16.28 10.56 12.62
N LYS A 195 -17.03 11.39 11.87
CA LYS A 195 -18.51 11.51 11.97
C LYS A 195 -19.20 10.15 11.80
N HIS A 196 -18.70 9.29 10.89
CA HIS A 196 -19.30 7.99 10.60
C HIS A 196 -18.70 6.85 11.41
N THR A 197 -17.43 6.92 11.82
CA THR A 197 -16.78 5.85 12.59
C THR A 197 -16.93 6.01 14.10
N ASN A 198 -17.10 7.25 14.61
CA ASN A 198 -17.27 7.53 16.03
C ASN A 198 -18.19 8.76 16.21
N ARG A 199 -19.46 8.53 15.95
CA ARG A 199 -20.49 9.59 15.86
C ARG A 199 -20.69 10.34 17.16
N ASP A 200 -20.61 9.68 18.30
CA ASP A 200 -20.85 10.31 19.61
C ASP A 200 -19.74 11.26 19.98
N VAL A 201 -18.49 10.86 19.80
CA VAL A 201 -17.33 11.74 20.03
C VAL A 201 -17.31 12.92 19.05
N TYR A 202 -17.66 12.67 17.80
CA TYR A 202 -17.78 13.76 16.83
C TYR A 202 -18.81 14.79 17.26
N LYS A 203 -20.01 14.36 17.68
CA LYS A 203 -21.08 15.23 18.14
C LYS A 203 -20.69 15.99 19.41
N GLU A 204 -20.05 15.33 20.38
CA GLU A 204 -19.58 15.96 21.62
C GLU A 204 -18.62 17.11 21.34
N ILE A 205 -17.57 16.86 20.52
CA ILE A 205 -16.59 17.88 20.16
C ILE A 205 -17.25 19.01 19.35
N ALA A 206 -18.13 18.67 18.41
CA ALA A 206 -18.85 19.66 17.60
C ALA A 206 -19.74 20.57 18.48
N HIS A 207 -20.41 20.00 19.46
CA HIS A 207 -21.24 20.74 20.43
C HIS A 207 -20.39 21.72 21.27
N LYS A 208 -19.29 21.24 21.88
CA LYS A 208 -18.37 22.08 22.67
C LYS A 208 -17.72 23.20 21.82
N LEU A 209 -17.38 22.91 20.55
CA LEU A 209 -16.90 23.94 19.64
C LEU A 209 -17.97 24.98 19.33
N ASN A 210 -19.23 24.58 19.22
CA ASN A 210 -20.33 25.48 18.94
C ASN A 210 -20.67 26.38 20.14
N GLU A 211 -20.71 25.82 21.35
CA GLU A 211 -20.90 26.57 22.59
C GLU A 211 -19.80 27.63 22.79
N SER A 212 -18.54 27.29 22.54
CA SER A 212 -17.40 28.20 22.69
C SER A 212 -17.24 29.19 21.53
N LYS A 213 -18.07 29.13 20.50
CA LYS A 213 -17.91 29.95 19.28
C LYS A 213 -17.87 31.43 19.55
N ARG A 214 -18.86 31.96 20.30
CA ARG A 214 -18.96 33.41 20.58
C ARG A 214 -17.75 33.93 21.34
N SER A 215 -17.35 33.25 22.40
CA SER A 215 -16.17 33.67 23.22
C SER A 215 -14.88 33.58 22.41
N ARG A 216 -14.77 32.59 21.53
CA ARG A 216 -13.64 32.45 20.65
C ARG A 216 -13.57 33.53 19.57
N ASP A 217 -14.70 33.91 18.97
CA ASP A 217 -14.77 34.98 17.97
C ASP A 217 -14.40 36.35 18.60
N ILE A 218 -14.84 36.63 19.83
CA ILE A 218 -14.43 37.83 20.59
C ILE A 218 -12.91 37.80 20.81
N TYR A 219 -12.36 36.69 21.28
CA TYR A 219 -10.91 36.55 21.53
C TYR A 219 -10.09 36.74 20.25
N ILE A 220 -10.54 36.16 19.13
CA ILE A 220 -9.91 36.32 17.82
C ILE A 220 -9.90 37.78 17.40
N HIS A 221 -10.98 38.50 17.63
CA HIS A 221 -11.08 39.91 17.34
C HIS A 221 -10.12 40.76 18.23
N GLU A 222 -10.06 40.48 19.53
CA GLU A 222 -9.12 41.12 20.46
C GLU A 222 -7.64 40.92 20.05
N PHE A 223 -7.31 39.72 19.52
CA PHE A 223 -5.96 39.44 19.03
C PHE A 223 -5.67 40.14 17.70
N ILE A 224 -6.63 40.12 16.75
CA ILE A 224 -6.42 40.60 15.38
C ILE A 224 -6.41 42.15 15.34
N SER A 225 -7.24 42.85 16.10
CA SER A 225 -7.39 44.31 15.97
C SER A 225 -6.07 45.06 16.11
N PRO A 226 -5.30 44.91 17.20
CA PRO A 226 -4.04 45.62 17.34
C PRO A 226 -2.97 45.15 16.33
N LEU A 227 -2.98 43.87 15.97
CA LEU A 227 -2.07 43.32 14.96
C LEU A 227 -2.35 43.91 13.56
N LYS A 228 -3.62 44.11 13.22
CA LYS A 228 -4.04 44.70 11.93
C LYS A 228 -3.55 46.16 11.82
N GLU A 229 -3.62 46.93 12.89
CA GLU A 229 -3.13 48.32 12.94
C GLU A 229 -1.63 48.37 12.64
N LYS A 230 -0.85 47.52 13.29
CA LYS A 230 0.60 47.44 13.11
C LYS A 230 1.00 46.94 11.72
N LEU A 231 0.31 45.93 11.18
CA LEU A 231 0.59 45.42 9.86
C LEU A 231 0.25 46.42 8.73
N ASN A 232 -0.70 47.32 8.93
CA ASN A 232 -1.00 48.40 7.98
C ASN A 232 0.19 49.35 7.77
N GLU A 233 1.10 49.48 8.76
CA GLU A 233 2.31 50.29 8.66
C GLU A 233 3.28 49.75 7.56
N LEU A 234 3.15 48.47 7.18
CA LEU A 234 3.95 47.85 6.10
C LEU A 234 3.55 48.35 4.71
N GLY A 235 2.42 49.04 4.56
CA GLY A 235 1.94 49.53 3.27
C GLY A 235 1.59 48.43 2.23
N CYS A 236 1.44 47.18 2.67
CA CYS A 236 1.10 46.03 1.83
C CYS A 236 -0.38 45.66 2.02
N THR A 237 -0.99 45.13 0.98
CA THR A 237 -2.34 44.55 1.07
C THR A 237 -2.25 43.19 1.77
N PHE A 238 -3.09 42.98 2.78
CA PHE A 238 -3.17 41.71 3.49
C PHE A 238 -4.57 41.41 4.01
N GLU A 239 -4.81 40.15 4.29
CA GLU A 239 -6.03 39.65 4.94
C GLU A 239 -5.65 38.84 6.18
N ILE A 240 -6.41 39.02 7.28
CA ILE A 240 -6.24 38.21 8.50
C ILE A 240 -7.50 37.40 8.74
N LYS A 241 -7.34 36.07 8.91
CA LYS A 241 -8.44 35.13 9.17
C LYS A 241 -8.19 34.31 10.44
N GLY A 242 -9.21 34.14 11.27
CA GLY A 242 -9.23 33.11 12.28
C GLY A 242 -9.62 31.76 11.67
N ARG A 243 -8.85 30.71 11.94
CA ARG A 243 -9.13 29.34 11.48
C ARG A 243 -9.32 28.42 12.68
N THR A 244 -10.51 27.84 12.84
CA THR A 244 -10.78 26.80 13.84
C THR A 244 -10.12 25.46 13.41
N LYS A 245 -9.54 24.73 14.33
CA LYS A 245 -9.04 23.38 14.08
C LYS A 245 -10.17 22.40 13.82
N SER A 246 -9.89 21.40 13.00
CA SER A 246 -10.84 20.34 12.68
C SER A 246 -11.15 19.46 13.88
N ILE A 247 -12.35 18.89 13.90
CA ILE A 247 -12.84 18.01 14.97
C ILE A 247 -11.93 16.80 15.13
N HIS A 248 -11.50 16.20 14.03
CA HIS A 248 -10.54 15.08 14.04
C HIS A 248 -9.17 15.46 14.63
N SER A 249 -8.68 16.66 14.32
CA SER A 249 -7.41 17.15 14.90
C SER A 249 -7.51 17.37 16.42
N ILE A 250 -8.65 17.86 16.89
CA ILE A 250 -8.96 18.01 18.32
C ILE A 250 -9.07 16.64 18.98
N TYR A 251 -9.82 15.71 18.40
CA TYR A 251 -9.93 14.34 18.88
C TYR A 251 -8.58 13.64 19.04
N ASN A 252 -7.71 13.77 18.04
CA ASN A 252 -6.37 13.20 18.11
C ASN A 252 -5.51 13.81 19.23
N LYS A 253 -5.70 15.08 19.55
CA LYS A 253 -5.01 15.72 20.68
C LYS A 253 -5.54 15.22 22.03
N ILE A 254 -6.86 15.16 22.19
CA ILE A 254 -7.49 14.57 23.38
C ILE A 254 -6.92 13.17 23.62
N LYS A 255 -6.91 12.32 22.57
CA LYS A 255 -6.44 10.94 22.66
C LYS A 255 -4.94 10.82 22.96
N LYS A 256 -4.08 11.62 22.28
CA LYS A 256 -2.61 11.54 22.44
C LYS A 256 -2.10 12.16 23.72
N GLN A 257 -2.74 13.24 24.19
CA GLN A 257 -2.29 13.99 25.37
C GLN A 257 -3.08 13.61 26.63
N ASN A 258 -4.09 12.76 26.47
CA ASN A 258 -5.04 12.38 27.55
C ASN A 258 -5.57 13.61 28.32
N THR A 259 -5.87 14.69 27.60
CA THR A 259 -6.31 15.98 28.14
C THR A 259 -7.76 16.24 27.74
N PRO A 260 -8.60 16.77 28.65
CA PRO A 260 -9.98 17.14 28.30
C PRO A 260 -10.00 18.31 27.31
N PHE A 261 -11.11 18.45 26.59
CA PHE A 261 -11.31 19.45 25.54
C PHE A 261 -10.99 20.89 26.04
N GLU A 262 -11.38 21.22 27.25
CA GLU A 262 -11.25 22.53 27.89
C GLU A 262 -9.77 22.96 28.07
N ASN A 263 -8.87 22.01 28.16
CA ASN A 263 -7.43 22.24 28.34
C ASN A 263 -6.65 22.27 26.99
N ILE A 264 -7.35 22.27 25.85
CA ILE A 264 -6.72 22.42 24.56
C ILE A 264 -6.58 23.89 24.21
N TYR A 265 -5.37 24.42 24.36
CA TYR A 265 -5.10 25.85 24.16
C TYR A 265 -5.11 26.32 22.71
N ASP A 266 -4.87 25.45 21.71
CA ASP A 266 -4.74 25.80 20.31
C ASP A 266 -5.95 25.34 19.47
N LEU A 267 -7.16 25.65 19.91
CA LEU A 267 -8.41 25.34 19.18
C LEU A 267 -8.56 26.12 17.88
N PHE A 268 -7.82 27.20 17.72
CA PHE A 268 -7.80 28.02 16.52
C PHE A 268 -6.39 28.51 16.19
N ALA A 269 -6.19 28.98 14.98
CA ALA A 269 -4.99 29.64 14.51
C ALA A 269 -5.37 30.96 13.81
N ILE A 270 -4.46 31.92 13.85
CA ILE A 270 -4.57 33.16 13.07
C ILE A 270 -3.76 33.00 11.80
N ARG A 271 -4.35 33.33 10.67
CA ARG A 271 -3.69 33.31 9.37
C ARG A 271 -3.58 34.72 8.83
N VAL A 272 -2.36 35.14 8.50
CA VAL A 272 -2.05 36.40 7.83
C VAL A 272 -1.64 36.10 6.41
N VAL A 273 -2.35 36.67 5.44
CA VAL A 273 -2.12 36.42 4.00
C VAL A 273 -1.82 37.74 3.30
N PHE A 274 -0.62 37.88 2.75
CA PHE A 274 -0.18 39.09 2.03
C PHE A 274 -0.40 38.95 0.53
N ASP A 275 -0.88 40.01 -0.10
CA ASP A 275 -0.93 40.14 -1.56
C ASP A 275 0.25 41.01 -2.03
N VAL A 276 1.34 40.36 -2.39
CA VAL A 276 2.59 41.00 -2.78
C VAL A 276 3.24 40.26 -3.96
N PRO A 277 4.05 40.96 -4.81
CA PRO A 277 4.80 40.32 -5.89
C PRO A 277 5.78 39.25 -5.38
N LEU A 278 6.06 38.24 -6.24
CA LEU A 278 6.88 37.07 -5.94
C LEU A 278 8.23 37.42 -5.30
N GLU A 279 8.89 38.48 -5.79
CA GLU A 279 10.22 38.93 -5.33
C GLU A 279 10.19 39.44 -3.87
N LYS A 280 9.03 39.94 -3.41
CA LYS A 280 8.84 40.49 -2.06
C LYS A 280 8.20 39.53 -1.06
N GLU A 281 7.75 38.35 -1.52
CA GLU A 281 7.00 37.39 -0.70
C GLU A 281 7.70 37.03 0.61
N LYS A 282 8.96 36.59 0.53
CA LYS A 282 9.72 36.16 1.71
C LYS A 282 9.97 37.35 2.67
N ALA A 283 10.33 38.50 2.13
CA ALA A 283 10.59 39.70 2.94
C ALA A 283 9.33 40.13 3.70
N ALA A 284 8.16 40.21 3.05
CA ALA A 284 6.90 40.57 3.67
C ALA A 284 6.50 39.58 4.82
N CYS A 285 6.71 38.28 4.59
CA CYS A 285 6.41 37.28 5.63
C CYS A 285 7.34 37.41 6.85
N TRP A 286 8.64 37.68 6.66
CA TRP A 286 9.57 37.88 7.77
C TRP A 286 9.35 39.20 8.51
N GLN A 287 9.00 40.26 7.78
CA GLN A 287 8.60 41.56 8.43
C GLN A 287 7.34 41.37 9.29
N ALA A 288 6.34 40.65 8.77
CA ALA A 288 5.14 40.34 9.57
C ALA A 288 5.47 39.50 10.81
N TYR A 289 6.37 38.51 10.68
CA TYR A 289 6.85 37.75 11.83
C TYR A 289 7.50 38.65 12.89
N SER A 290 8.34 39.58 12.46
CA SER A 290 8.99 40.55 13.37
C SER A 290 7.94 41.35 14.14
N ILE A 291 6.91 41.87 13.47
CA ILE A 291 5.83 42.64 14.13
C ILE A 291 5.06 41.75 15.12
N VAL A 292 4.72 40.50 14.71
CA VAL A 292 4.01 39.58 15.61
C VAL A 292 4.86 39.25 16.85
N ALA A 293 6.17 39.04 16.68
CA ALA A 293 7.08 38.70 17.75
C ALA A 293 7.40 39.87 18.68
N ASP A 294 7.31 41.12 18.17
CA ASP A 294 7.44 42.35 18.96
C ASP A 294 6.19 42.61 19.82
N MET A 295 5.00 42.34 19.25
CA MET A 295 3.72 42.54 19.96
C MET A 295 3.39 41.44 20.96
N TYR A 296 3.75 40.19 20.67
CA TYR A 296 3.40 39.02 21.46
C TYR A 296 4.61 38.12 21.66
N GLN A 297 4.86 37.70 22.89
CA GLN A 297 6.02 36.88 23.23
C GLN A 297 5.99 35.52 22.44
N PRO A 298 6.95 35.28 21.56
CA PRO A 298 6.99 34.03 20.78
C PRO A 298 7.56 32.86 21.59
N ASN A 299 7.13 31.64 21.27
CA ASN A 299 7.76 30.41 21.73
C ASN A 299 8.81 29.96 20.72
N PRO A 300 10.12 30.08 20.97
CA PRO A 300 11.17 29.77 19.98
C PRO A 300 11.17 28.32 19.53
N LYS A 301 10.77 27.38 20.41
CA LYS A 301 10.70 25.96 20.11
C LYS A 301 9.59 25.59 19.10
N ARG A 302 8.64 26.51 18.88
CA ARG A 302 7.48 26.32 18.01
C ARG A 302 7.53 27.12 16.72
N LEU A 303 8.62 27.83 16.45
CA LEU A 303 8.84 28.44 15.14
C LEU A 303 9.07 27.34 14.08
N ARG A 304 8.38 27.45 12.96
CA ARG A 304 8.52 26.56 11.79
C ARG A 304 8.70 27.42 10.57
N ASP A 305 9.89 27.36 10.01
CA ASP A 305 10.26 28.07 8.78
C ASP A 305 10.16 27.12 7.57
N TRP A 306 9.02 27.18 6.89
CA TRP A 306 8.82 26.53 5.61
C TRP A 306 8.91 27.52 4.44
N LEU A 307 9.37 28.75 4.66
CA LEU A 307 9.69 29.71 3.62
C LEU A 307 11.11 29.50 3.08
N SER A 308 12.07 29.30 3.99
CA SER A 308 13.46 29.05 3.63
C SER A 308 13.60 27.65 3.02
N ILE A 309 12.94 26.65 3.62
CA ILE A 309 12.97 25.24 3.19
C ILE A 309 11.53 24.74 3.06
N PRO A 310 10.93 24.87 1.84
CA PRO A 310 9.59 24.36 1.58
C PRO A 310 9.47 22.86 1.81
N LYS A 311 8.27 22.39 2.20
CA LYS A 311 8.00 20.95 2.29
C LYS A 311 8.09 20.28 0.91
N SER A 312 8.24 18.96 0.88
CA SER A 312 8.30 18.16 -0.36
C SER A 312 7.08 18.29 -1.26
N ASN A 313 5.93 18.68 -0.73
CA ASN A 313 4.71 18.97 -1.47
C ASN A 313 4.55 20.44 -1.87
N GLY A 314 5.62 21.24 -1.82
CA GLY A 314 5.60 22.66 -2.21
C GLY A 314 4.95 23.59 -1.19
N TYR A 315 4.62 23.13 0.02
CA TYR A 315 4.03 23.97 1.06
C TYR A 315 5.03 24.98 1.62
N GLU A 316 4.70 26.27 1.56
CA GLU A 316 5.47 27.41 2.05
C GLU A 316 4.66 28.20 3.10
N SER A 317 5.21 28.49 4.27
CA SER A 317 4.58 29.32 5.31
C SER A 317 5.54 29.53 6.49
N LEU A 318 5.45 30.64 7.19
CA LEU A 318 5.99 30.77 8.56
C LEU A 318 4.91 30.42 9.57
N HIS A 319 5.24 29.56 10.53
CA HIS A 319 4.36 29.29 11.67
C HIS A 319 5.08 29.65 12.95
N THR A 320 4.44 30.44 13.77
CA THR A 320 4.89 30.75 15.11
C THR A 320 3.76 30.52 16.10
N THR A 321 4.12 30.32 17.37
CA THR A 321 3.15 30.27 18.48
C THR A 321 3.53 31.34 19.44
N VAL A 322 2.60 32.24 19.73
CA VAL A 322 2.81 33.43 20.59
C VAL A 322 1.86 33.44 21.77
N LEU A 323 2.26 34.08 22.84
CA LEU A 323 1.41 34.31 24.01
C LEU A 323 0.54 35.54 23.75
N GLY A 324 -0.73 35.32 23.45
CA GLY A 324 -1.71 36.37 23.16
C GLY A 324 -2.43 36.91 24.42
N PRO A 325 -3.51 37.67 24.23
CA PRO A 325 -4.36 38.15 25.32
C PRO A 325 -4.78 37.04 26.28
N GLN A 326 -5.07 37.34 27.53
CA GLN A 326 -5.49 36.38 28.56
C GLN A 326 -4.50 35.22 28.77
N ASN A 327 -3.21 35.41 28.45
CA ASN A 327 -2.15 34.38 28.57
C ASN A 327 -2.44 33.07 27.80
N LYS A 328 -3.12 33.16 26.66
CA LYS A 328 -3.40 31.98 25.81
C LYS A 328 -2.42 31.89 24.65
N TRP A 329 -1.90 30.68 24.42
CA TRP A 329 -1.05 30.42 23.27
C TRP A 329 -1.85 30.41 21.97
N VAL A 330 -1.43 31.22 20.99
CA VAL A 330 -2.05 31.35 19.67
C VAL A 330 -1.04 30.97 18.58
N GLU A 331 -1.42 30.08 17.67
CA GLU A 331 -0.64 29.77 16.47
C GLU A 331 -0.92 30.84 15.42
N VAL A 332 0.14 31.49 14.91
CA VAL A 332 0.07 32.45 13.81
C VAL A 332 0.75 31.86 12.59
N GLN A 333 0.02 31.80 11.47
CA GLN A 333 0.48 31.32 10.17
C GLN A 333 0.61 32.52 9.23
N ILE A 334 1.80 32.75 8.68
CA ILE A 334 2.10 33.89 7.83
C ILE A 334 2.51 33.37 6.45
N ARG A 335 1.86 33.86 5.41
CA ARG A 335 2.08 33.46 4.02
C ARG A 335 1.52 34.47 3.04
N THR A 336 1.79 34.31 1.75
CA THR A 336 1.24 35.13 0.68
C THR A 336 0.04 34.45 0.01
N VAL A 337 -0.69 35.20 -0.86
CA VAL A 337 -1.83 34.67 -1.62
C VAL A 337 -1.42 33.44 -2.43
N ARG A 338 -0.27 33.46 -3.11
CA ARG A 338 0.25 32.30 -3.85
C ARG A 338 0.51 31.12 -2.92
N MET A 339 1.18 31.33 -1.80
CA MET A 339 1.47 30.30 -0.80
C MET A 339 0.19 29.74 -0.18
N ASP A 340 -0.83 30.59 0.02
CA ASP A 340 -2.13 30.18 0.52
C ASP A 340 -2.88 29.31 -0.51
N GLU A 341 -2.82 29.68 -1.80
CA GLU A 341 -3.40 28.88 -2.89
C GLU A 341 -2.71 27.51 -3.00
N VAL A 342 -1.39 27.46 -2.92
CA VAL A 342 -0.63 26.18 -2.88
C VAL A 342 -0.98 25.36 -1.65
N ALA A 343 -1.14 25.99 -0.48
CA ALA A 343 -1.55 25.30 0.75
C ALA A 343 -2.98 24.76 0.71
N GLU A 344 -3.89 25.40 0.00
CA GLU A 344 -5.32 24.98 -0.09
C GLU A 344 -5.58 23.98 -1.23
N LYS A 345 -4.95 24.19 -2.41
CA LYS A 345 -5.15 23.39 -3.63
C LYS A 345 -3.99 22.43 -3.96
N GLY A 346 -2.92 22.45 -3.17
CA GLY A 346 -1.80 21.53 -3.29
C GLY A 346 -1.06 21.61 -4.63
N LEU A 347 -0.66 20.46 -5.15
CA LEU A 347 0.15 20.33 -6.37
C LEU A 347 -0.47 20.97 -7.61
N ALA A 348 -1.79 20.96 -7.75
CA ALA A 348 -2.43 21.54 -8.93
C ALA A 348 -2.22 23.06 -8.99
N ALA A 349 -2.24 23.77 -7.85
CA ALA A 349 -1.89 25.19 -7.79
C ALA A 349 -0.40 25.41 -8.09
N HIS A 350 0.47 24.53 -7.59
CA HIS A 350 1.90 24.63 -7.84
C HIS A 350 2.23 24.52 -9.35
N TRP A 351 1.57 23.63 -10.09
CA TRP A 351 1.71 23.51 -11.55
C TRP A 351 1.29 24.78 -12.30
N LYS A 352 0.32 25.52 -11.78
CA LYS A 352 -0.13 26.80 -12.36
C LYS A 352 1.01 27.84 -12.35
N TYR A 353 1.83 27.83 -11.30
CA TYR A 353 2.89 28.85 -11.12
C TYR A 353 4.25 28.44 -11.68
N LYS A 354 4.62 27.14 -11.65
CA LYS A 354 5.94 26.65 -12.08
C LYS A 354 5.91 25.78 -13.35
N GLY A 355 4.74 25.44 -13.87
CA GLY A 355 4.60 24.51 -15.00
C GLY A 355 4.71 23.04 -14.58
N ILE A 356 4.37 22.12 -15.51
CA ILE A 356 4.28 20.67 -15.26
C ILE A 356 5.68 20.00 -15.19
N LYS A 357 6.74 20.65 -15.68
CA LYS A 357 8.10 20.08 -15.72
C LYS A 357 8.95 20.60 -14.56
N GLY A 358 9.42 19.70 -13.71
CA GLY A 358 10.55 19.98 -12.84
C GLY A 358 10.29 20.04 -11.34
N GLU A 359 9.52 19.11 -10.77
CA GLU A 359 9.45 18.94 -9.31
C GLU A 359 10.20 17.70 -8.83
N SER A 360 11.43 17.94 -8.37
CA SER A 360 12.28 16.88 -7.85
C SER A 360 11.63 16.09 -6.68
N GLY A 361 10.82 16.73 -5.82
CA GLY A 361 10.27 16.08 -4.64
C GLY A 361 9.10 15.12 -4.90
N MET A 362 8.21 15.46 -5.86
CA MET A 362 7.09 14.59 -6.21
C MET A 362 7.51 13.46 -7.15
N ASP A 363 8.35 13.76 -8.13
CA ASP A 363 8.92 12.76 -9.04
C ASP A 363 9.77 11.76 -8.26
N GLU A 364 10.52 12.22 -7.26
CA GLU A 364 11.26 11.36 -6.34
C GLU A 364 10.34 10.49 -5.49
N TRP A 365 9.23 11.04 -4.96
CA TRP A 365 8.24 10.26 -4.22
C TRP A 365 7.55 9.21 -5.11
N LEU A 366 7.12 9.57 -6.32
CA LEU A 366 6.54 8.62 -7.28
C LEU A 366 7.53 7.53 -7.67
N LYS A 367 8.81 7.89 -7.85
CA LYS A 367 9.88 6.95 -8.10
C LYS A 367 10.07 5.99 -6.92
N ASN A 368 10.11 6.50 -5.69
CA ASN A 368 10.24 5.69 -4.48
C ASN A 368 9.04 4.74 -4.32
N ILE A 369 7.82 5.22 -4.55
CA ILE A 369 6.62 4.37 -4.54
C ILE A 369 6.72 3.28 -5.61
N ARG A 370 7.17 3.60 -6.81
CA ARG A 370 7.37 2.62 -7.89
C ARG A 370 8.41 1.57 -7.51
N GLU A 371 9.56 1.97 -6.94
CA GLU A 371 10.61 1.07 -6.47
C GLU A 371 10.09 0.11 -5.37
N ILE A 372 9.28 0.61 -4.42
CA ILE A 372 8.65 -0.23 -3.39
C ILE A 372 7.66 -1.22 -4.03
N LEU A 373 6.87 -0.76 -5.00
CA LEU A 373 5.85 -1.55 -5.68
C LEU A 373 6.45 -2.64 -6.57
N GLU A 374 7.58 -2.37 -7.20
CA GLU A 374 8.28 -3.31 -8.09
C GLU A 374 9.13 -4.33 -7.31
N ASN A 375 9.32 -4.14 -6.00
CA ASN A 375 10.12 -5.05 -5.19
C ASN A 375 9.36 -6.37 -4.92
N PRO A 376 9.80 -7.53 -5.48
CA PRO A 376 9.11 -8.80 -5.32
C PRO A 376 9.31 -9.45 -3.95
N ASP A 377 10.28 -8.98 -3.16
CA ASP A 377 10.68 -9.57 -1.87
C ASP A 377 9.87 -9.03 -0.68
N LEU A 378 9.06 -7.98 -0.87
CA LEU A 378 8.23 -7.41 0.19
C LEU A 378 6.96 -8.24 0.38
N ASN A 379 6.77 -8.74 1.61
CA ASN A 379 5.48 -9.31 1.98
C ASN A 379 4.43 -8.20 2.16
N ALA A 380 3.16 -8.60 2.25
CA ALA A 380 2.02 -7.70 2.32
C ALA A 380 2.06 -6.71 3.50
N LEU A 381 2.52 -7.15 4.67
CA LEU A 381 2.58 -6.33 5.89
C LEU A 381 3.73 -5.33 5.80
N ASP A 382 4.93 -5.77 5.41
CA ASP A 382 6.09 -4.90 5.23
C ASP A 382 5.81 -3.82 4.18
N PHE A 383 5.13 -4.19 3.09
CA PHE A 383 4.71 -3.24 2.06
C PHE A 383 3.78 -2.15 2.63
N MET A 384 2.77 -2.53 3.41
CA MET A 384 1.82 -1.58 4.00
C MET A 384 2.48 -0.65 5.01
N ASP A 385 3.41 -1.15 5.82
CA ASP A 385 4.14 -0.34 6.79
C ASP A 385 5.12 0.62 6.09
N GLU A 386 5.79 0.16 5.06
CA GLU A 386 6.70 0.97 4.25
C GLU A 386 5.94 2.06 3.46
N PHE A 387 4.77 1.73 2.92
CA PHE A 387 3.89 2.69 2.28
C PHE A 387 3.37 3.76 3.27
N LYS A 388 2.92 3.35 4.46
CA LYS A 388 2.49 4.29 5.51
C LYS A 388 3.61 5.25 5.92
N LEU A 389 4.83 4.75 6.12
CA LEU A 389 5.99 5.58 6.40
C LEU A 389 6.17 6.67 5.33
N ASN A 390 6.07 6.31 4.06
CA ASN A 390 6.19 7.24 2.94
C ASN A 390 5.02 8.24 2.80
N LEU A 391 3.83 7.92 3.33
CA LEU A 391 2.67 8.83 3.31
C LEU A 391 2.72 9.89 4.42
N TYR A 392 3.20 9.53 5.61
CA TYR A 392 3.10 10.37 6.81
C TYR A 392 4.40 11.11 7.17
N ASP A 393 5.42 11.12 6.31
CA ASP A 393 6.73 11.63 6.64
C ASP A 393 6.73 13.08 7.15
N LYS A 394 7.12 13.20 8.42
CA LYS A 394 7.77 14.41 8.92
C LYS A 394 9.24 14.34 8.47
N GLU A 395 9.65 15.24 7.62
CA GLU A 395 11.02 15.34 7.14
C GLU A 395 11.94 15.95 8.18
N VAL A 396 13.17 15.44 8.24
CA VAL A 396 14.29 16.07 8.94
C VAL A 396 15.32 16.52 7.87
N PHE A 397 15.86 17.71 8.07
CA PHE A 397 16.83 18.32 7.17
C PHE A 397 18.18 18.30 7.84
N VAL A 398 19.13 17.64 7.20
CA VAL A 398 20.50 17.48 7.70
C VAL A 398 21.50 17.94 6.66
N PHE A 399 22.68 18.36 7.09
CA PHE A 399 23.69 18.94 6.22
C PHE A 399 24.92 18.04 6.15
N THR A 400 25.54 17.95 4.96
CA THR A 400 26.90 17.43 4.86
C THR A 400 27.89 18.47 5.42
N PRO A 401 29.14 18.12 5.73
CA PRO A 401 30.18 19.08 6.10
C PRO A 401 30.40 20.18 5.04
N ASN A 402 30.12 19.89 3.77
CA ASN A 402 30.23 20.84 2.67
C ASN A 402 29.02 21.79 2.56
N GLY A 403 27.98 21.59 3.40
CA GLY A 403 26.76 22.40 3.38
C GLY A 403 25.63 21.85 2.48
N ASP A 404 25.81 20.69 1.86
CA ASP A 404 24.75 20.10 1.04
C ASP A 404 23.58 19.64 1.94
N LEU A 405 22.37 20.02 1.54
CA LEU A 405 21.15 19.70 2.26
C LEU A 405 20.59 18.34 1.85
N HIS A 406 20.39 17.46 2.81
CA HIS A 406 19.72 16.19 2.64
C HIS A 406 18.41 16.13 3.41
N LYS A 407 17.35 15.66 2.74
CA LYS A 407 16.00 15.44 3.32
C LYS A 407 15.85 13.96 3.66
N LEU A 408 15.48 13.68 4.90
CA LEU A 408 15.24 12.32 5.37
C LEU A 408 13.92 12.26 6.15
N PRO A 409 13.26 11.11 6.26
CA PRO A 409 12.09 10.95 7.11
C PRO A 409 12.46 11.12 8.58
N LYS A 410 11.51 11.60 9.38
CA LYS A 410 11.70 11.69 10.84
C LYS A 410 11.94 10.31 11.43
N GLY A 411 12.94 10.19 12.30
CA GLY A 411 13.41 8.92 12.84
C GLY A 411 14.49 8.26 11.99
N ALA A 412 14.90 8.90 10.88
CA ALA A 412 16.04 8.45 10.10
C ALA A 412 17.32 8.53 10.94
N THR A 413 18.17 7.52 10.76
CA THR A 413 19.41 7.37 11.51
C THR A 413 20.64 7.85 10.75
N ALA A 414 21.77 7.94 11.42
CA ALA A 414 23.06 8.22 10.77
C ALA A 414 23.38 7.24 9.65
N LEU A 415 22.93 5.97 9.78
CA LEU A 415 23.08 4.96 8.75
C LEU A 415 22.17 5.24 7.54
N ASP A 416 20.93 5.69 7.75
CA ASP A 416 20.04 6.13 6.67
C ASP A 416 20.66 7.26 5.86
N PHE A 417 21.27 8.23 6.55
CA PHE A 417 21.97 9.34 5.91
C PHE A 417 23.14 8.85 5.05
N ALA A 418 23.95 7.92 5.54
CA ALA A 418 25.06 7.34 4.77
C ALA A 418 24.56 6.69 3.47
N PHE A 419 23.45 5.93 3.52
CA PHE A 419 22.83 5.34 2.33
C PHE A 419 22.16 6.38 1.43
N SER A 420 21.73 7.52 1.96
CA SER A 420 21.14 8.60 1.16
C SER A 420 22.18 9.25 0.25
N ILE A 421 23.43 9.41 0.73
CA ILE A 421 24.54 9.96 -0.04
C ILE A 421 24.97 8.97 -1.12
N HIS A 422 25.45 7.80 -0.72
CA HIS A 422 25.92 6.77 -1.65
C HIS A 422 25.84 5.37 -1.03
N SER A 423 25.39 4.39 -1.80
CA SER A 423 25.24 3.00 -1.31
C SER A 423 26.56 2.41 -0.81
N GLY A 424 27.68 2.70 -1.48
CA GLY A 424 29.01 2.23 -1.06
C GLY A 424 29.48 2.84 0.28
N LEU A 425 29.14 4.09 0.58
CA LEU A 425 29.39 4.72 1.88
C LEU A 425 28.52 4.08 2.94
N GLY A 426 27.24 3.88 2.65
CA GLY A 426 26.30 3.19 3.55
C GLY A 426 26.80 1.82 3.94
N CYS A 427 27.22 0.99 2.99
CA CYS A 427 27.74 -0.38 3.25
C CYS A 427 29.02 -0.40 4.11
N LYS A 428 29.82 0.64 4.09
CA LYS A 428 31.09 0.77 4.85
C LYS A 428 30.94 1.61 6.12
N CYS A 429 29.75 2.05 6.46
CA CYS A 429 29.48 2.97 7.58
C CYS A 429 29.73 2.26 8.92
N VAL A 430 30.54 2.88 9.78
CA VAL A 430 30.80 2.43 11.16
C VAL A 430 30.22 3.39 12.20
N GLY A 431 29.89 4.63 11.79
CA GLY A 431 29.31 5.66 12.62
C GLY A 431 29.22 6.96 11.86
N ALA A 432 28.88 8.03 12.56
CA ALA A 432 28.89 9.39 12.02
C ALA A 432 29.38 10.40 13.05
N LYS A 433 29.97 11.47 12.57
CA LYS A 433 30.28 12.64 13.40
C LYS A 433 29.17 13.66 13.22
N VAL A 434 28.34 13.82 14.24
CA VAL A 434 27.19 14.72 14.22
C VAL A 434 27.52 15.97 15.05
N ASN A 435 27.48 17.14 14.41
CA ASN A 435 27.82 18.43 15.05
C ASN A 435 29.18 18.36 15.77
N GLY A 436 30.14 17.68 15.17
CA GLY A 436 31.51 17.52 15.70
C GLY A 436 31.66 16.38 16.73
N LYS A 437 30.61 15.66 17.12
CA LYS A 437 30.64 14.53 18.08
C LYS A 437 30.47 13.18 17.40
N ASN A 438 31.26 12.19 17.78
CA ASN A 438 31.11 10.83 17.26
C ASN A 438 29.83 10.17 17.80
N MET A 439 28.98 9.71 16.88
CA MET A 439 27.71 9.06 17.17
C MET A 439 27.62 7.68 16.50
N PRO A 440 26.91 6.73 17.13
CA PRO A 440 26.74 5.39 16.57
C PRO A 440 25.79 5.45 15.35
N ILE A 441 25.82 4.40 14.50
CA ILE A 441 24.97 4.27 13.30
C ILE A 441 23.48 4.39 13.60
N LYS A 442 23.02 4.03 14.79
CA LYS A 442 21.63 4.08 15.26
C LYS A 442 21.16 5.45 15.75
N TYR A 443 22.03 6.48 15.75
CA TYR A 443 21.67 7.82 16.20
C TYR A 443 20.59 8.41 15.32
N GLU A 444 19.45 8.81 15.90
CA GLU A 444 18.36 9.50 15.19
C GLU A 444 18.72 10.96 14.93
N LEU A 445 18.61 11.35 13.66
CA LEU A 445 18.99 12.67 13.20
C LEU A 445 17.90 13.70 13.50
N ASN A 446 18.34 14.92 13.80
CA ASN A 446 17.47 16.06 14.06
C ASN A 446 17.65 17.14 12.99
N ASN A 447 16.67 18.05 12.89
CA ASN A 447 16.77 19.19 11.97
C ASN A 447 17.98 20.06 12.31
N GLY A 448 18.78 20.38 11.28
CA GLY A 448 19.95 21.23 11.39
C GLY A 448 21.23 20.47 11.76
N ASP A 449 21.18 19.14 11.94
CA ASP A 449 22.39 18.36 12.22
C ASP A 449 23.34 18.39 11.02
N GLN A 450 24.61 18.69 11.28
CA GLN A 450 25.72 18.53 10.34
C GLN A 450 26.33 17.14 10.53
N VAL A 451 26.30 16.31 9.48
CA VAL A 451 26.62 14.88 9.58
C VAL A 451 27.78 14.52 8.65
N GLU A 452 28.86 14.01 9.22
CA GLU A 452 30.02 13.43 8.51
C GLU A 452 30.00 11.91 8.71
N VAL A 453 29.96 11.15 7.61
CA VAL A 453 29.90 9.68 7.68
C VAL A 453 31.30 9.10 7.91
N LEU A 454 31.43 8.26 8.94
CA LEU A 454 32.66 7.54 9.23
C LEU A 454 32.59 6.14 8.62
N THR A 455 33.60 5.77 7.83
CA THR A 455 33.65 4.51 7.10
C THR A 455 34.88 3.68 7.42
N SER A 456 34.74 2.34 7.31
CA SER A 456 35.88 1.41 7.35
C SER A 456 35.85 0.47 6.14
N PRO A 457 36.99 0.20 5.51
CA PRO A 457 37.07 -0.74 4.37
C PRO A 457 36.65 -2.16 4.73
N THR A 458 36.82 -2.56 6.00
CA THR A 458 36.50 -3.91 6.50
C THR A 458 35.04 -4.06 6.89
N GLN A 459 34.31 -2.95 7.04
CA GLN A 459 32.89 -3.00 7.43
C GLN A 459 32.02 -3.56 6.31
N LYS A 460 31.11 -4.45 6.69
CA LYS A 460 30.09 -5.02 5.80
C LYS A 460 28.72 -4.91 6.47
N PRO A 461 27.64 -4.77 5.70
CA PRO A 461 26.28 -4.81 6.23
C PRO A 461 25.99 -6.13 6.92
N ASN A 462 25.22 -6.08 8.01
CA ASN A 462 24.72 -7.25 8.71
C ASN A 462 23.19 -7.17 8.86
N GLN A 463 22.57 -8.28 9.24
CA GLN A 463 21.12 -8.40 9.34
C GLN A 463 20.51 -7.46 10.40
N SER A 464 21.27 -7.14 11.47
CA SER A 464 20.81 -6.24 12.53
C SER A 464 20.64 -4.79 12.03
N TRP A 465 21.32 -4.39 10.94
CA TRP A 465 21.18 -3.07 10.34
C TRP A 465 19.77 -2.80 9.81
N LEU A 466 19.04 -3.83 9.41
CA LEU A 466 17.65 -3.72 8.97
C LEU A 466 16.71 -3.21 10.07
N GLN A 467 17.07 -3.42 11.34
CA GLN A 467 16.33 -2.90 12.50
C GLN A 467 16.73 -1.47 12.87
N VAL A 468 17.89 -1.02 12.41
CA VAL A 468 18.43 0.32 12.70
C VAL A 468 17.90 1.35 11.71
N VAL A 469 17.78 0.99 10.43
CA VAL A 469 17.40 1.91 9.38
C VAL A 469 15.88 2.06 9.25
N THR A 470 15.46 3.28 8.96
CA THR A 470 14.05 3.64 8.76
C THR A 470 13.70 3.72 7.27
N THR A 471 14.64 4.20 6.42
CA THR A 471 14.37 4.45 5.01
C THR A 471 14.33 3.17 4.16
N SER A 472 13.39 3.13 3.20
CA SER A 472 13.26 2.04 2.22
C SER A 472 14.52 1.86 1.38
N LYS A 473 15.14 2.96 0.98
CA LYS A 473 16.39 2.96 0.20
C LYS A 473 17.51 2.22 0.95
N ALA A 474 17.71 2.53 2.26
CA ALA A 474 18.71 1.86 3.07
C ALA A 474 18.37 0.38 3.25
N LYS A 475 17.11 0.04 3.61
CA LYS A 475 16.66 -1.36 3.77
C LYS A 475 16.91 -2.18 2.50
N ASN A 476 16.54 -1.66 1.33
CA ASN A 476 16.71 -2.37 0.06
C ASN A 476 18.18 -2.57 -0.29
N LYS A 477 19.01 -1.53 -0.07
CA LYS A 477 20.45 -1.64 -0.34
C LYS A 477 21.16 -2.58 0.63
N ILE A 478 20.76 -2.61 1.90
CA ILE A 478 21.26 -3.58 2.88
C ILE A 478 20.87 -5.01 2.48
N ARG A 479 19.58 -5.27 2.13
CA ARG A 479 19.13 -6.58 1.66
C ARG A 479 19.89 -7.03 0.40
N GLN A 480 20.08 -6.13 -0.56
CA GLN A 480 20.86 -6.42 -1.76
C GLN A 480 22.30 -6.80 -1.41
N ALA A 481 22.97 -6.02 -0.56
CA ALA A 481 24.35 -6.30 -0.14
C ALA A 481 24.48 -7.61 0.67
N LEU A 482 23.48 -7.94 1.51
CA LEU A 482 23.44 -9.23 2.21
C LEU A 482 23.29 -10.40 1.23
N LYS A 483 22.41 -10.30 0.25
CA LYS A 483 22.26 -11.32 -0.81
C LYS A 483 23.53 -11.50 -1.64
N GLU A 484 24.25 -10.41 -1.96
CA GLU A 484 25.52 -10.47 -2.68
C GLU A 484 26.63 -11.19 -1.86
N VAL A 485 26.66 -10.95 -0.53
CA VAL A 485 27.59 -11.65 0.38
C VAL A 485 27.22 -13.14 0.46
N GLU A 486 25.93 -13.46 0.64
CA GLU A 486 25.43 -14.83 0.67
C GLU A 486 25.74 -15.59 -0.62
N PHE A 487 25.58 -14.94 -1.76
CA PHE A 487 25.92 -15.52 -3.07
C PHE A 487 27.42 -15.81 -3.21
N LYS A 488 28.28 -14.85 -2.83
CA LYS A 488 29.73 -15.02 -2.87
C LYS A 488 30.21 -16.11 -1.91
N ASP A 489 29.64 -16.17 -0.69
CA ASP A 489 29.95 -17.24 0.27
C ASP A 489 29.53 -18.61 -0.30
N ALA A 490 28.34 -18.69 -0.92
CA ALA A 490 27.89 -19.93 -1.55
C ALA A 490 28.80 -20.39 -2.70
N GLU A 491 29.25 -19.45 -3.54
CA GLU A 491 30.16 -19.74 -4.66
C GLU A 491 31.52 -20.24 -4.16
N LEU A 492 32.09 -19.57 -3.15
CA LEU A 492 33.32 -19.99 -2.50
C LEU A 492 33.20 -21.38 -1.85
N GLY A 493 32.07 -21.65 -1.20
CA GLY A 493 31.79 -22.97 -0.61
C GLY A 493 31.66 -24.06 -1.67
N ARG A 494 30.99 -23.75 -2.79
CA ARG A 494 30.90 -24.65 -3.95
C ARG A 494 32.28 -24.97 -4.54
N GLU A 495 33.07 -23.93 -4.82
CA GLU A 495 34.46 -24.13 -5.35
C GLU A 495 35.31 -24.96 -4.41
N THR A 496 35.23 -24.71 -3.11
CA THR A 496 35.99 -25.45 -2.10
C THR A 496 35.56 -26.92 -2.08
N LEU A 497 34.26 -27.20 -2.12
CA LEU A 497 33.73 -28.57 -2.16
C LEU A 497 34.15 -29.29 -3.44
N VAL A 498 33.95 -28.69 -4.60
CA VAL A 498 34.30 -29.24 -5.91
C VAL A 498 35.81 -29.59 -5.97
N ARG A 499 36.66 -28.65 -5.53
CA ARG A 499 38.13 -28.87 -5.49
C ARG A 499 38.51 -30.05 -4.59
N ARG A 500 37.90 -30.15 -3.40
CA ARG A 500 38.17 -31.25 -2.43
C ARG A 500 37.68 -32.59 -2.97
N PHE A 501 36.47 -32.65 -3.54
CA PHE A 501 35.90 -33.87 -4.12
C PHE A 501 36.71 -34.35 -5.32
N LYS A 502 37.18 -33.43 -6.17
CA LYS A 502 38.09 -33.75 -7.29
C LYS A 502 39.40 -34.37 -6.79
N ASN A 503 39.97 -33.81 -5.70
CA ASN A 503 41.20 -34.36 -5.10
C ASN A 503 40.99 -35.78 -4.53
N TRP A 504 39.78 -36.09 -4.06
CA TRP A 504 39.43 -37.42 -3.56
C TRP A 504 38.95 -38.36 -4.69
N LYS A 505 38.96 -37.94 -5.94
CA LYS A 505 38.46 -38.68 -7.10
C LYS A 505 36.99 -39.12 -6.94
N ILE A 506 36.17 -38.29 -6.30
CA ILE A 506 34.74 -38.51 -6.09
C ILE A 506 33.99 -37.60 -7.10
N GLU A 507 33.11 -38.20 -7.86
CA GLU A 507 32.25 -37.47 -8.76
C GLU A 507 31.12 -36.77 -7.98
N LEU A 508 30.92 -35.48 -8.21
CA LEU A 508 29.94 -34.68 -7.50
C LEU A 508 28.61 -34.71 -8.26
N ASP A 509 27.62 -35.39 -7.71
CA ASP A 509 26.23 -35.40 -8.21
C ASP A 509 25.42 -34.38 -7.43
N GLU A 510 24.81 -33.39 -8.16
CA GLU A 510 23.98 -32.34 -7.56
C GLU A 510 22.72 -32.90 -6.87
N GLY A 511 22.17 -34.02 -7.36
CA GLY A 511 21.03 -34.70 -6.74
C GLY A 511 21.38 -35.30 -5.37
N LYS A 512 22.52 -35.96 -5.28
CA LYS A 512 23.04 -36.49 -4.01
C LYS A 512 23.39 -35.39 -3.03
N LEU A 513 23.98 -34.31 -3.53
CA LEU A 513 24.31 -33.16 -2.70
C LEU A 513 23.06 -32.48 -2.12
N SER A 514 22.00 -32.38 -2.91
CA SER A 514 20.71 -31.85 -2.44
C SER A 514 20.11 -32.73 -1.33
N ARG A 515 20.24 -34.07 -1.45
CA ARG A 515 19.83 -35.00 -0.39
C ARG A 515 20.70 -34.85 0.87
N LEU A 516 22.01 -34.68 0.72
CA LEU A 516 22.92 -34.45 1.83
C LEU A 516 22.59 -33.16 2.59
N ALA A 517 22.38 -32.05 1.84
CA ALA A 517 22.01 -30.76 2.42
C ALA A 517 20.71 -30.87 3.22
N LYS A 518 19.67 -31.51 2.65
CA LYS A 518 18.39 -31.74 3.36
C LYS A 518 18.56 -32.63 4.60
N LYS A 519 19.35 -33.68 4.52
CA LYS A 519 19.65 -34.59 5.66
C LYS A 519 20.35 -33.85 6.80
N LYS A 520 21.18 -32.85 6.47
CA LYS A 520 21.87 -31.98 7.44
C LYS A 520 21.00 -30.80 7.93
N GLY A 521 19.76 -30.69 7.47
CA GLY A 521 18.78 -29.67 7.95
C GLY A 521 18.79 -28.35 7.18
N PHE A 522 19.50 -28.26 6.06
CA PHE A 522 19.53 -27.05 5.23
C PHE A 522 18.33 -26.97 4.30
N LYS A 523 17.76 -25.78 4.16
CA LYS A 523 16.61 -25.55 3.27
C LYS A 523 17.00 -25.60 1.80
N THR A 524 18.16 -25.06 1.47
CA THR A 524 18.69 -25.03 0.11
C THR A 524 20.14 -25.52 0.06
N VAL A 525 20.60 -25.95 -1.11
CA VAL A 525 22.00 -26.29 -1.34
C VAL A 525 22.91 -25.07 -1.22
N SER A 526 22.36 -23.88 -1.51
CA SER A 526 23.06 -22.60 -1.34
C SER A 526 23.39 -22.33 0.14
N ASP A 527 22.42 -22.57 1.06
CA ASP A 527 22.66 -22.43 2.50
C ASP A 527 23.75 -23.40 2.98
N PHE A 528 23.76 -24.61 2.45
CA PHE A 528 24.78 -25.60 2.74
C PHE A 528 26.18 -25.13 2.29
N TYR A 529 26.30 -24.56 1.08
CA TYR A 529 27.55 -24.01 0.59
C TYR A 529 28.03 -22.81 1.41
N GLN A 530 27.12 -21.93 1.86
CA GLN A 530 27.47 -20.79 2.72
C GLN A 530 28.09 -21.25 4.04
N GLU A 531 27.46 -22.22 4.71
CA GLU A 531 27.99 -22.75 5.99
C GLU A 531 29.30 -23.49 5.81
N LEU A 532 29.54 -24.09 4.63
CA LEU A 532 30.82 -24.70 4.27
C LEU A 532 31.91 -23.64 4.06
N ALA A 533 31.58 -22.51 3.38
CA ALA A 533 32.49 -21.38 3.19
C ALA A 533 32.88 -20.72 4.52
N ARG A 534 31.95 -20.71 5.48
CA ARG A 534 32.15 -20.17 6.83
C ARG A 534 32.89 -21.13 7.77
N GLU A 535 33.41 -22.27 7.24
CA GLU A 535 34.12 -23.30 7.97
C GLU A 535 33.34 -23.89 9.15
N LYS A 536 32.04 -23.79 9.18
CA LYS A 536 31.18 -24.37 10.20
C LYS A 536 30.86 -25.85 9.95
N LEU A 537 31.13 -26.32 8.74
CA LEU A 537 30.98 -27.71 8.33
C LEU A 537 32.33 -28.31 8.02
N ASP A 538 32.65 -29.43 8.68
CA ASP A 538 33.84 -30.22 8.35
C ASP A 538 33.66 -30.92 7.01
N VAL A 539 34.51 -30.58 6.04
CA VAL A 539 34.45 -31.11 4.68
C VAL A 539 34.71 -32.62 4.63
N LEU A 540 35.53 -33.18 5.59
CA LEU A 540 35.76 -34.61 5.71
C LEU A 540 34.50 -35.35 6.16
N ALA A 541 33.83 -34.82 7.19
CA ALA A 541 32.57 -35.38 7.66
C ALA A 541 31.44 -35.28 6.59
N MET A 542 31.50 -34.28 5.70
CA MET A 542 30.59 -34.17 4.58
C MET A 542 30.87 -35.20 3.47
N ARG A 543 32.15 -35.48 3.18
CA ARG A 543 32.58 -36.57 2.28
C ARG A 543 32.00 -37.90 2.73
N ASP A 544 32.25 -38.24 4.01
CA ASP A 544 31.84 -39.53 4.58
C ASP A 544 30.32 -39.67 4.57
N ALA A 545 29.58 -38.60 4.92
CA ALA A 545 28.13 -38.57 4.84
C ALA A 545 27.60 -38.65 3.40
N TYR A 546 28.34 -38.13 2.40
CA TYR A 546 28.00 -38.21 0.98
C TYR A 546 28.16 -39.64 0.44
N LEU A 547 29.24 -40.33 0.84
CA LEU A 547 29.51 -41.74 0.46
C LEU A 547 28.54 -42.71 1.15
N ASP A 548 28.12 -42.41 2.40
CA ASP A 548 27.13 -43.23 3.13
C ASP A 548 25.71 -43.17 2.57
N LEU A 549 25.41 -42.18 1.71
CA LEU A 549 24.16 -42.16 0.98
C LEU A 549 24.03 -43.30 -0.03
N ASP A 550 25.17 -43.71 -0.63
CA ASP A 550 25.18 -44.85 -1.58
C ASP A 550 25.00 -46.21 -0.87
N LYS A 551 25.42 -46.34 0.42
CA LYS A 551 25.30 -47.60 1.17
C LYS A 551 23.88 -47.87 1.67
N LYS A 552 23.06 -46.83 1.87
CA LYS A 552 21.66 -46.93 2.35
C LYS A 552 20.63 -47.19 1.26
N ASP A 553 20.96 -46.93 0.00
CA ASP A 553 20.09 -47.26 -1.14
C ASP A 553 20.10 -48.78 -1.49
N LEU A 554 20.95 -49.60 -0.81
CA LEU A 554 21.10 -51.03 -1.02
C LEU A 554 20.33 -51.93 -0.03
N ASN A 555 19.64 -51.38 0.98
CA ASN A 555 18.85 -52.19 1.94
C ASN A 555 17.51 -51.51 2.29
N PRO A 556 16.37 -52.00 1.72
CA PRO A 556 15.06 -51.37 1.95
C PRO A 556 14.30 -51.86 3.20
N ASP A 557 14.80 -52.76 4.00
CA ASP A 557 14.02 -53.33 5.10
C ASP A 557 14.58 -52.97 6.48
N MET A 558 13.91 -52.05 7.17
CA MET A 558 13.57 -52.06 8.61
C MET A 558 12.91 -50.75 9.02
N VAL A 559 11.60 -50.73 9.01
CA VAL A 559 10.78 -49.68 9.67
C VAL A 559 10.45 -50.20 11.07
N GLU A 560 11.11 -49.63 12.10
CA GLU A 560 10.71 -49.83 13.48
C GLU A 560 9.35 -49.14 13.78
N MET A 561 8.38 -49.94 14.20
CA MET A 561 7.13 -49.46 14.80
C MET A 561 7.41 -48.84 16.15
N ARG A 562 7.17 -47.54 16.29
CA ARG A 562 7.23 -46.85 17.60
C ARG A 562 5.87 -46.93 18.30
N SER A 563 5.89 -47.24 19.59
CA SER A 563 4.72 -47.31 20.45
C SER A 563 4.16 -45.94 20.80
N ALA A 564 2.86 -45.87 21.13
CA ALA A 564 2.11 -44.67 21.39
C ALA A 564 2.59 -43.79 22.57
N GLU A 565 3.47 -44.30 23.42
CA GLU A 565 3.96 -43.59 24.61
C GLU A 565 5.05 -42.53 24.32
N GLY A 566 5.63 -42.53 23.12
CA GLY A 566 6.65 -41.55 22.67
C GLY A 566 6.12 -40.27 22.03
N PHE A 567 4.81 -40.07 22.00
CA PHE A 567 4.16 -38.96 21.26
C PHE A 567 4.01 -37.71 22.15
N SER A 568 5.09 -37.24 22.77
CA SER A 568 5.07 -35.96 23.46
C SER A 568 5.93 -34.92 22.73
N LYS A 569 5.23 -33.97 22.12
CA LYS A 569 5.72 -32.62 21.73
C LYS A 569 6.98 -32.55 20.86
N GLU A 570 6.83 -32.74 19.56
CA GLU A 570 7.65 -31.99 18.60
C GLU A 570 6.78 -31.20 17.64
N LYS A 571 7.06 -29.90 17.61
CA LYS A 571 6.38 -28.90 16.77
C LYS A 571 6.68 -29.15 15.30
N HIS A 572 5.64 -29.14 14.49
CA HIS A 572 5.49 -28.73 13.09
C HIS A 572 6.72 -28.71 12.20
N GLY A 573 6.67 -29.52 11.18
CA GLY A 573 7.38 -29.31 9.94
C GLY A 573 8.12 -30.52 9.38
N ARG A 574 7.37 -31.54 8.95
CA ARG A 574 7.88 -32.45 7.90
C ARG A 574 6.75 -32.74 6.93
N GLU A 575 6.75 -32.03 5.82
CA GLU A 575 6.08 -32.47 4.60
C GLU A 575 6.83 -33.71 4.10
N SER A 576 6.15 -34.86 4.09
CA SER A 576 6.67 -36.07 3.43
C SER A 576 6.55 -35.89 1.93
N ASP A 577 7.66 -35.69 1.24
CA ASP A 577 7.77 -35.88 -0.21
C ASP A 577 7.58 -37.38 -0.52
N ASN A 578 6.35 -37.79 -0.88
CA ASN A 578 6.11 -39.11 -1.47
C ASN A 578 6.55 -39.07 -2.93
N LYS A 579 7.68 -39.68 -3.22
CA LYS A 579 8.35 -39.71 -4.53
C LYS A 579 7.90 -40.82 -5.49
N GLU A 580 6.66 -41.34 -5.38
CA GLU A 580 6.25 -42.49 -6.20
C GLU A 580 5.00 -42.30 -7.06
N ASP A 581 4.47 -41.09 -7.19
CA ASP A 581 3.39 -40.85 -8.14
C ASP A 581 3.99 -40.66 -9.54
N VAL A 582 3.78 -41.65 -10.40
CA VAL A 582 4.28 -41.60 -11.78
C VAL A 582 3.37 -40.71 -12.62
N LEU A 583 3.86 -39.54 -12.97
CA LEU A 583 3.21 -38.57 -13.84
C LEU A 583 3.92 -38.60 -15.21
N VAL A 584 3.16 -38.81 -16.29
CA VAL A 584 3.68 -38.73 -17.68
C VAL A 584 3.50 -37.30 -18.15
N ILE A 585 4.59 -36.62 -18.46
CA ILE A 585 4.63 -35.25 -18.93
C ILE A 585 5.14 -35.23 -20.39
N GLY A 586 4.27 -34.84 -21.34
CA GLY A 586 4.62 -34.84 -22.77
C GLY A 586 4.70 -36.23 -23.40
N GLN A 587 4.97 -36.31 -24.71
CA GLN A 587 5.02 -37.58 -25.42
C GLN A 587 6.30 -38.39 -25.23
N ASP A 588 7.42 -37.78 -24.68
CA ASP A 588 8.74 -38.44 -24.59
C ASP A 588 9.62 -38.05 -23.38
N LEU A 589 9.12 -37.37 -22.37
CA LEU A 589 9.93 -36.94 -21.24
C LEU A 589 9.74 -37.88 -20.02
N LYS A 590 10.50 -38.94 -19.96
CA LYS A 590 10.72 -39.74 -18.74
C LYS A 590 11.82 -39.07 -17.91
N ASN A 591 11.59 -38.80 -16.60
CA ASN A 591 12.53 -38.22 -15.62
C ASN A 591 12.67 -36.69 -15.62
N VAL A 592 11.59 -35.92 -15.74
CA VAL A 592 11.61 -34.49 -15.49
C VAL A 592 11.15 -34.21 -14.05
N ASP A 593 11.94 -33.45 -13.31
CA ASP A 593 11.57 -33.01 -11.94
C ASP A 593 10.31 -32.14 -12.00
N PHE A 594 9.24 -32.61 -11.35
CA PHE A 594 8.00 -31.86 -11.22
C PHE A 594 7.64 -31.63 -9.75
N LYS A 595 6.86 -30.58 -9.50
CA LYS A 595 6.30 -30.27 -8.18
C LYS A 595 4.80 -30.04 -8.30
N LEU A 596 4.03 -30.59 -7.36
CA LEU A 596 2.61 -30.31 -7.27
C LEU A 596 2.40 -28.85 -6.82
N SER A 597 1.46 -28.17 -7.47
CA SER A 597 1.22 -26.74 -7.20
C SER A 597 0.42 -26.54 -5.90
N LYS A 598 0.88 -25.63 -5.05
CA LYS A 598 0.21 -25.30 -3.76
C LYS A 598 -1.12 -24.53 -3.95
N CYS A 599 -1.36 -23.91 -5.09
CA CYS A 599 -2.59 -23.12 -5.31
C CYS A 599 -3.83 -23.96 -5.61
N CYS A 600 -3.67 -25.23 -6.01
CA CYS A 600 -4.78 -26.13 -6.32
C CYS A 600 -4.60 -27.54 -5.78
N ASN A 601 -3.44 -27.86 -5.19
CA ASN A 601 -3.10 -29.13 -4.53
C ASN A 601 -3.60 -30.36 -5.33
N PRO A 602 -3.09 -30.63 -6.57
CA PRO A 602 -3.55 -31.73 -7.38
C PRO A 602 -3.27 -33.07 -6.71
N ILE A 603 -4.21 -34.02 -6.83
CA ILE A 603 -4.09 -35.40 -6.32
C ILE A 603 -4.35 -36.40 -7.43
N TYR A 604 -4.03 -37.66 -7.17
CA TYR A 604 -4.28 -38.73 -8.13
C TYR A 604 -5.76 -38.78 -8.56
N GLY A 605 -5.99 -38.78 -9.89
CA GLY A 605 -7.33 -38.78 -10.50
C GLY A 605 -7.87 -37.39 -10.85
N ASP A 606 -7.18 -36.30 -10.48
CA ASP A 606 -7.51 -34.95 -10.98
C ASP A 606 -7.07 -34.81 -12.45
N ASP A 607 -7.80 -34.05 -13.26
CA ASP A 607 -7.32 -33.60 -14.58
C ASP A 607 -6.27 -32.51 -14.39
N VAL A 608 -5.05 -32.75 -14.92
CA VAL A 608 -3.88 -31.90 -14.65
C VAL A 608 -3.17 -31.45 -15.91
N PHE A 609 -2.45 -30.32 -15.78
CA PHE A 609 -1.49 -29.85 -16.78
C PHE A 609 -0.19 -29.40 -16.09
N GLY A 610 0.91 -29.48 -16.82
CA GLY A 610 2.21 -28.98 -16.36
C GLY A 610 2.43 -27.53 -16.80
N PHE A 611 3.01 -26.71 -15.93
CA PHE A 611 3.44 -25.36 -16.24
C PHE A 611 4.96 -25.22 -15.99
N VAL A 612 5.72 -24.88 -17.03
CA VAL A 612 7.16 -24.69 -16.95
C VAL A 612 7.48 -23.38 -16.22
N ALA A 613 8.07 -23.48 -15.02
CA ALA A 613 8.42 -22.32 -14.21
C ALA A 613 9.72 -21.64 -14.70
N VAL A 614 9.85 -20.33 -14.52
CA VAL A 614 11.05 -19.55 -14.88
C VAL A 614 12.28 -19.98 -14.06
N THR A 615 12.06 -20.44 -12.83
CA THR A 615 13.09 -20.90 -11.90
C THR A 615 13.55 -22.34 -12.12
N GLY A 616 13.11 -22.97 -13.23
CA GLY A 616 13.36 -24.38 -13.55
C GLY A 616 12.35 -25.34 -12.91
N GLY A 617 12.08 -26.45 -13.63
CA GLY A 617 11.12 -27.49 -13.23
C GLY A 617 9.68 -27.23 -13.68
N ILE A 618 8.86 -28.27 -13.62
CA ILE A 618 7.46 -28.25 -14.03
C ILE A 618 6.56 -28.24 -12.79
N LYS A 619 5.63 -27.28 -12.72
CA LYS A 619 4.59 -27.23 -11.68
C LYS A 619 3.30 -27.85 -12.24
N ILE A 620 2.77 -28.84 -11.55
CA ILE A 620 1.54 -29.51 -11.93
C ILE A 620 0.35 -28.79 -11.32
N HIS A 621 -0.56 -28.36 -12.17
CA HIS A 621 -1.82 -27.71 -11.81
C HIS A 621 -3.02 -28.54 -12.25
N ARG A 622 -4.13 -28.40 -11.54
CA ARG A 622 -5.42 -28.91 -12.00
C ARG A 622 -5.95 -28.04 -13.14
N THR A 623 -6.70 -28.63 -14.05
CA THR A 623 -7.34 -27.90 -15.17
C THR A 623 -8.37 -26.88 -14.70
N ASP A 624 -9.04 -27.12 -13.56
CA ASP A 624 -9.99 -26.23 -12.90
C ASP A 624 -9.35 -25.27 -11.86
N CYS A 625 -8.04 -25.16 -11.84
CA CYS A 625 -7.31 -24.22 -10.98
C CYS A 625 -7.76 -22.77 -11.25
N PRO A 626 -8.05 -21.95 -10.21
CA PRO A 626 -8.41 -20.54 -10.39
C PRO A 626 -7.40 -19.74 -11.22
N ASN A 627 -6.13 -20.14 -11.20
CA ASN A 627 -5.05 -19.51 -11.96
C ASN A 627 -4.88 -20.07 -13.39
N ALA A 628 -5.53 -21.20 -13.73
CA ALA A 628 -5.38 -21.84 -15.03
C ALA A 628 -5.79 -20.94 -16.21
N PRO A 629 -6.91 -20.19 -16.19
CA PRO A 629 -7.30 -19.34 -17.31
C PRO A 629 -6.24 -18.29 -17.66
N GLN A 630 -5.64 -17.65 -16.65
CA GLN A 630 -4.58 -16.64 -16.87
C GLN A 630 -3.28 -17.26 -17.36
N MET A 631 -2.94 -18.48 -16.91
CA MET A 631 -1.76 -19.21 -17.37
C MET A 631 -1.91 -19.63 -18.83
N ILE A 632 -3.09 -20.10 -19.21
CA ILE A 632 -3.40 -20.53 -20.58
C ILE A 632 -3.41 -19.32 -21.52
N GLU A 633 -4.03 -18.23 -21.13
CA GLU A 633 -4.15 -17.04 -21.96
C GLU A 633 -2.81 -16.33 -22.19
N ARG A 634 -1.98 -16.20 -21.14
CA ARG A 634 -0.75 -15.39 -21.20
C ARG A 634 0.51 -16.18 -21.54
N PHE A 635 0.55 -17.48 -21.20
CA PHE A 635 1.76 -18.30 -21.26
C PHE A 635 1.51 -19.68 -21.88
N ASN A 636 0.67 -19.78 -22.89
CA ASN A 636 0.31 -21.04 -23.55
C ASN A 636 1.54 -21.86 -23.99
N TYR A 637 2.62 -21.18 -24.40
CA TYR A 637 3.90 -21.81 -24.79
C TYR A 637 4.66 -22.49 -23.63
N ARG A 638 4.24 -22.29 -22.37
CA ARG A 638 4.80 -22.94 -21.16
C ARG A 638 3.93 -24.07 -20.63
N ILE A 639 2.83 -24.39 -21.31
CA ILE A 639 1.90 -25.42 -20.88
C ILE A 639 2.30 -26.74 -21.53
N VAL A 640 2.40 -27.77 -20.71
CA VAL A 640 2.74 -29.13 -21.11
C VAL A 640 1.61 -30.04 -20.68
N LYS A 641 1.19 -30.96 -21.56
CA LYS A 641 0.19 -31.96 -21.22
C LYS A 641 0.75 -32.90 -20.15
N ALA A 642 -0.01 -33.13 -19.09
CA ALA A 642 0.34 -34.03 -18.01
C ALA A 642 -0.83 -34.98 -17.72
N LYS A 643 -0.54 -36.25 -17.43
CA LYS A 643 -1.53 -37.27 -17.03
C LYS A 643 -0.93 -38.19 -15.98
N TRP A 644 -1.75 -38.64 -15.06
CA TRP A 644 -1.39 -39.66 -14.08
C TRP A 644 -1.28 -41.02 -14.81
N SER A 645 -0.17 -41.69 -14.62
CA SER A 645 0.11 -43.00 -15.26
C SER A 645 -0.09 -44.19 -14.32
N GLY A 646 -0.13 -43.98 -13.03
CA GLY A 646 -0.34 -45.01 -12.03
C GLY A 646 -0.58 -44.44 -10.64
N LYS A 647 -1.18 -45.23 -9.75
CA LYS A 647 -1.40 -44.93 -8.36
C LYS A 647 -0.30 -45.60 -7.53
N SER A 648 0.43 -44.85 -6.75
CA SER A 648 1.34 -45.42 -5.77
C SER A 648 0.60 -46.14 -4.66
N ILE A 649 1.00 -47.37 -4.35
CA ILE A 649 0.34 -48.17 -3.33
C ILE A 649 0.58 -47.52 -1.95
N GLY A 650 -0.51 -47.07 -1.27
CA GLY A 650 -0.45 -46.46 0.05
C GLY A 650 -0.26 -44.94 0.09
N SER A 651 -0.22 -44.25 -1.07
CA SER A 651 -0.17 -42.80 -1.06
C SER A 651 -1.45 -42.16 -0.54
N GLN A 652 -1.31 -41.22 0.40
CA GLN A 652 -2.39 -40.40 0.93
C GLN A 652 -2.05 -38.93 0.80
N TYR A 653 -3.04 -38.13 0.34
CA TYR A 653 -2.86 -36.70 0.07
C TYR A 653 -3.60 -35.86 1.13
N PRO A 654 -2.95 -34.90 1.77
CA PRO A 654 -3.60 -33.96 2.68
C PRO A 654 -4.40 -32.93 1.87
N ILE A 655 -5.73 -32.92 2.03
CA ILE A 655 -6.62 -31.93 1.41
C ILE A 655 -7.37 -31.15 2.46
N THR A 656 -7.39 -29.84 2.30
CA THR A 656 -8.19 -28.95 3.16
C THR A 656 -9.51 -28.61 2.48
N LEU A 657 -10.61 -28.90 3.16
CA LEU A 657 -11.96 -28.53 2.78
C LEU A 657 -12.42 -27.35 3.60
N ARG A 658 -12.93 -26.33 2.95
CA ARG A 658 -13.60 -25.20 3.59
C ARG A 658 -15.09 -25.46 3.60
N ILE A 659 -15.65 -25.51 4.79
CA ILE A 659 -17.08 -25.75 5.04
C ILE A 659 -17.70 -24.46 5.56
N VAL A 660 -18.80 -24.02 4.97
CA VAL A 660 -19.56 -22.84 5.41
C VAL A 660 -21.01 -23.28 5.63
N GLY A 661 -21.59 -22.89 6.74
CA GLY A 661 -22.97 -23.23 7.08
C GLY A 661 -23.55 -22.36 8.19
N HIS A 662 -24.74 -22.75 8.68
CA HIS A 662 -25.33 -22.13 9.87
C HIS A 662 -24.68 -22.70 11.11
N ASP A 663 -24.54 -21.89 12.16
CA ASP A 663 -24.01 -22.33 13.45
C ASP A 663 -25.12 -23.11 14.25
N ASP A 664 -25.33 -24.37 13.83
CA ASP A 664 -26.24 -25.28 14.47
C ASP A 664 -25.51 -26.19 15.48
N ILE A 665 -26.12 -26.41 16.66
CA ILE A 665 -25.56 -27.29 17.68
C ILE A 665 -25.36 -28.71 17.10
N GLY A 666 -24.12 -29.22 17.17
CA GLY A 666 -23.78 -30.58 16.73
C GLY A 666 -23.31 -30.71 15.28
N ILE A 667 -23.22 -29.63 14.50
CA ILE A 667 -22.76 -29.71 13.09
C ILE A 667 -21.34 -30.26 12.97
N VAL A 668 -20.42 -29.85 13.86
CA VAL A 668 -19.07 -30.36 13.93
C VAL A 668 -19.04 -31.85 14.23
N THR A 669 -19.87 -32.30 15.20
CA THR A 669 -20.02 -33.71 15.57
C THR A 669 -20.54 -34.53 14.39
N ASN A 670 -21.55 -34.03 13.68
CA ASN A 670 -22.14 -34.71 12.53
C ASN A 670 -21.12 -34.85 11.38
N VAL A 671 -20.35 -33.80 11.08
CA VAL A 671 -19.30 -33.82 10.06
C VAL A 671 -18.18 -34.79 10.43
N THR A 672 -17.69 -34.74 11.68
CA THR A 672 -16.61 -35.63 12.15
C THR A 672 -17.07 -37.09 12.22
N SER A 673 -18.29 -37.39 12.67
CA SER A 673 -18.87 -38.74 12.70
C SER A 673 -19.05 -39.33 11.30
N LEU A 674 -19.34 -38.48 10.31
CA LEU A 674 -19.46 -38.89 8.93
C LEU A 674 -18.09 -39.31 8.36
N ILE A 675 -17.02 -38.54 8.64
CA ILE A 675 -15.68 -38.85 8.20
C ILE A 675 -15.15 -40.09 8.87
N SER A 676 -15.39 -40.27 10.17
CA SER A 676 -14.92 -41.44 10.93
C SER A 676 -15.53 -42.76 10.45
N LYS A 677 -16.63 -42.73 9.70
CA LYS A 677 -17.27 -43.93 9.11
C LYS A 677 -16.62 -44.35 7.80
N GLU A 678 -15.80 -43.50 7.17
CA GLU A 678 -15.12 -43.78 5.88
C GLU A 678 -13.79 -44.49 6.15
N LYS A 679 -13.61 -45.68 5.58
CA LYS A 679 -12.42 -46.52 5.82
C LYS A 679 -11.12 -45.95 5.18
N ASN A 680 -11.28 -45.18 4.09
CA ASN A 680 -10.14 -44.68 3.28
C ASN A 680 -9.78 -43.23 3.57
N ILE A 681 -10.47 -42.57 4.51
CA ILE A 681 -10.28 -41.14 4.80
C ILE A 681 -9.95 -40.97 6.26
N THR A 682 -8.84 -40.27 6.53
CA THR A 682 -8.41 -39.95 7.88
C THR A 682 -8.50 -38.48 8.15
N LEU A 683 -9.10 -38.07 9.27
CA LEU A 683 -9.13 -36.69 9.72
C LEU A 683 -7.77 -36.31 10.31
N ARG A 684 -7.14 -35.24 9.78
CA ARG A 684 -5.85 -34.72 10.27
C ARG A 684 -6.03 -33.52 11.19
N SER A 685 -6.86 -32.56 10.80
CA SER A 685 -7.15 -31.39 11.62
C SER A 685 -8.52 -30.80 11.29
N ILE A 686 -9.11 -30.13 12.27
CA ILE A 686 -10.33 -29.34 12.11
C ILE A 686 -10.16 -28.03 12.88
N SER A 687 -10.48 -26.92 12.24
CA SER A 687 -10.63 -25.63 12.90
C SER A 687 -11.97 -25.03 12.52
N VAL A 688 -12.67 -24.46 13.47
CA VAL A 688 -14.00 -23.89 13.27
C VAL A 688 -14.04 -22.51 13.91
N ASP A 689 -14.46 -21.53 13.13
CA ASP A 689 -14.70 -20.17 13.57
C ASP A 689 -16.19 -19.85 13.38
N THR A 690 -16.82 -19.30 14.41
CA THR A 690 -18.23 -18.89 14.37
C THR A 690 -18.34 -17.38 14.45
N ASN A 691 -19.16 -16.79 13.58
CA ASN A 691 -19.42 -15.36 13.58
C ASN A 691 -20.85 -15.08 13.07
N ALA A 692 -21.65 -14.35 13.87
CA ALA A 692 -22.99 -13.87 13.50
C ALA A 692 -23.96 -14.97 13.01
N GLY A 693 -23.97 -16.15 13.68
CA GLY A 693 -24.88 -17.27 13.33
C GLY A 693 -24.48 -18.09 12.10
N LEU A 694 -23.28 -17.80 11.56
CA LEU A 694 -22.64 -18.61 10.51
C LEU A 694 -21.38 -19.25 11.07
N PHE A 695 -21.11 -20.50 10.69
CA PHE A 695 -19.82 -21.12 10.94
C PHE A 695 -19.02 -21.27 9.67
N GLN A 696 -17.71 -21.13 9.82
CA GLN A 696 -16.73 -21.45 8.80
C GLN A 696 -15.74 -22.44 9.39
N GLY A 697 -15.64 -23.63 8.83
CA GLY A 697 -14.69 -24.66 9.25
C GLY A 697 -13.66 -24.95 8.15
N ASN A 698 -12.40 -25.13 8.55
CA ASN A 698 -11.37 -25.70 7.71
C ASN A 698 -11.06 -27.11 8.21
N LEU A 699 -11.28 -28.08 7.35
CA LEU A 699 -11.16 -29.50 7.63
C LEU A 699 -10.06 -30.11 6.77
N THR A 700 -8.97 -30.55 7.36
CA THR A 700 -7.91 -31.25 6.64
C THR A 700 -8.06 -32.74 6.78
N ILE A 701 -8.26 -33.42 5.66
CA ILE A 701 -8.40 -34.87 5.57
C ILE A 701 -7.30 -35.48 4.72
N MET A 702 -6.95 -36.72 4.98
CA MET A 702 -6.09 -37.55 4.14
C MET A 702 -6.94 -38.40 3.22
N VAL A 703 -6.74 -38.29 1.91
CA VAL A 703 -7.49 -39.04 0.89
C VAL A 703 -6.55 -39.75 -0.05
N SER A 704 -6.99 -40.89 -0.61
CA SER A 704 -6.18 -41.68 -1.54
C SER A 704 -6.30 -41.27 -2.99
N ASP A 705 -7.47 -40.70 -3.39
CA ASP A 705 -7.73 -40.25 -4.76
C ASP A 705 -8.90 -39.25 -4.83
N ASN A 706 -9.12 -38.70 -6.04
CA ASN A 706 -10.19 -37.75 -6.28
C ASN A 706 -11.60 -38.34 -6.11
N LYS A 707 -11.79 -39.63 -6.35
CA LYS A 707 -13.13 -40.29 -6.18
C LYS A 707 -13.55 -40.30 -4.72
N ASP A 708 -12.64 -40.68 -3.80
CA ASP A 708 -12.89 -40.65 -2.36
C ASP A 708 -13.19 -39.23 -1.89
N LEU A 709 -12.43 -38.23 -2.42
CA LEU A 709 -12.63 -36.81 -2.12
C LEU A 709 -14.01 -36.31 -2.56
N GLU A 710 -14.44 -36.61 -3.78
CA GLU A 710 -15.75 -36.18 -4.28
C GLU A 710 -16.91 -36.81 -3.50
N GLN A 711 -16.77 -38.09 -3.12
CA GLN A 711 -17.78 -38.76 -2.32
C GLN A 711 -17.94 -38.14 -0.96
N ILE A 712 -16.85 -37.82 -0.26
CA ILE A 712 -16.94 -37.18 1.05
C ILE A 712 -17.47 -35.75 0.96
N ILE A 713 -17.11 -34.98 -0.06
CA ILE A 713 -17.66 -33.64 -0.29
C ILE A 713 -19.18 -33.71 -0.49
N LYS A 714 -19.69 -34.68 -1.29
CA LYS A 714 -21.14 -34.88 -1.47
C LYS A 714 -21.82 -35.23 -0.17
N LYS A 715 -21.25 -36.13 0.64
CA LYS A 715 -21.82 -36.54 1.94
C LYS A 715 -21.82 -35.37 2.94
N ILE A 716 -20.77 -34.56 3.00
CA ILE A 716 -20.71 -33.38 3.90
C ILE A 716 -21.73 -32.31 3.48
N LYS A 717 -21.97 -32.12 2.18
CA LYS A 717 -23.00 -31.19 1.69
C LYS A 717 -24.44 -31.59 2.10
N LEU A 718 -24.67 -32.85 2.37
CA LEU A 718 -25.99 -33.34 2.83
C LEU A 718 -26.19 -33.19 4.33
N VAL A 719 -25.17 -32.81 5.10
CA VAL A 719 -25.31 -32.56 6.54
C VAL A 719 -26.18 -31.32 6.77
N LYS A 720 -27.22 -31.46 7.60
CA LYS A 720 -28.11 -30.34 7.93
C LYS A 720 -27.31 -29.16 8.48
N GLY A 721 -27.53 -27.97 7.94
CA GLY A 721 -26.83 -26.75 8.35
C GLY A 721 -25.62 -26.39 7.46
N VAL A 722 -25.05 -27.31 6.69
CA VAL A 722 -23.97 -27.03 5.73
C VAL A 722 -24.53 -26.36 4.47
N LYS A 723 -24.02 -25.19 4.12
CA LYS A 723 -24.40 -24.45 2.89
C LYS A 723 -23.46 -24.72 1.74
N ASN A 724 -22.17 -24.73 2.01
CA ASN A 724 -21.17 -24.93 0.96
C ASN A 724 -19.95 -25.69 1.49
N VAL A 725 -19.40 -26.53 0.63
CA VAL A 725 -18.14 -27.24 0.85
C VAL A 725 -17.27 -27.04 -0.40
N SER A 726 -16.10 -26.47 -0.21
CA SER A 726 -15.15 -26.23 -1.28
C SER A 726 -13.77 -26.76 -0.91
N ARG A 727 -13.01 -27.23 -1.90
CA ARG A 727 -11.60 -27.58 -1.76
C ARG A 727 -10.77 -26.29 -1.74
N SER A 728 -9.93 -26.13 -0.71
CA SER A 728 -9.06 -24.98 -0.51
C SER A 728 -7.73 -25.18 -1.23
#